data_8e4de950e9c988ffecba96a9cc8bc5a4
#
_entry.id   8e4de950e9c988ffecba96a9cc8bc5a4
#
_cell.length_a   1.000
_cell.length_b   1.000
_cell.length_c   1.000
_cell.angle_alpha   90.00
_cell.angle_beta   90.00
_cell.angle_gamma   90.00
#
_symmetry.space_group_name_H-M   'P 1'
#
loop_
_entity.id
_entity.type
_entity.pdbx_description
1 polymer ?
#
loop_
_entity_poly.entity_id
_entity_poly.type
_entity_poly.pdbx_seq_one_letter_code
_entity_poly.pdbx_strand_id
1 'polypeptide(L)'
;MVLLLGGMAAGAGNGLAKWWLLPADSQGIIMVKNPNGATLGYSSASGVKILTVDGLAFKDLNKNGQLDKYEDWRLPVNERAKDLASKLSIAQIAGLMLYSAHQAIPAMSGGPFGAGTYNGKKFSDGGVDPSWVSDQQKAFLIKDNLRHVLVTTVQSPEVAAKWNNNVQALVEGVGFGIPANNSSDPRHSANTGFEYTEGAGGKISQWPDQLGLAATFDPAVVQQFGSIAAHEYRALGIATALSPQIDLGSEPRWARINGTFGEDPQLDADMARAYVDGFQTSTGSAEIANGWGYNSVNAMMKHWPGGGPEEGGRDAHFAYGKFAVYPGNNFDEHLVSFVDGALKLNGKTKMVSAVMPYYTISYDRDKHGNAGNSYSKYLITDLLRNKYGFDGVVCTDWGVTADEGKTPDIFAGKSWGMETATIAQRHYKILMAGVDQFGGNNDAGPVIEAYNMGVKEHGEAFMRARFEQSAVRLLKNIFRVGLFENPYLDVENSKATVGKPEFMTAGYNAQLKSIVLLKNHGNVLPLQKGKTIYMPKKYYPSVKGFFGPPSKEKYEDAVGADLIKKYFNVTADPAKADYAIVFVSSPSGGAGYDADDVKNGGNGYVPITLQYGAYTATGARAQSIAAGDPVEPGINNRTYKGKSITAANIQDLKTIEETKKAMNGKPVIVAITLSKPTIPAEFEKGANAIVASFGVQNQAILDIISGAAEPSALLPFQMPANMQTVEQQDEDIPHDMQCYTDADGHTYDFGFGMNWQGVIQDARTAKYVNRVAQPVINVKGKTVTLSSATPGSKIYYSTDGSTPAFVAANQYSKPFTLKKGATIKAIAKVYGVDNSSMVMLKTGY
;
A
#
# COMPACT_ATOMS: atom_id res chain seq x y z
N MET A 1 -21.06 -39.97 -19.79
CA MET A 1 -20.69 -39.56 -21.16
C MET A 1 -22.00 -39.58 -21.98
N VAL A 2 -22.65 -38.40 -22.03
CA VAL A 2 -23.85 -38.19 -22.85
C VAL A 2 -23.48 -37.17 -23.88
N LEU A 3 -23.32 -37.60 -25.12
CA LEU A 3 -23.23 -36.71 -26.28
C LEU A 3 -24.63 -36.12 -26.50
N LEU A 4 -24.81 -34.84 -26.22
CA LEU A 4 -25.92 -34.06 -26.73
C LEU A 4 -25.47 -33.29 -27.97
N LEU A 5 -25.97 -33.74 -29.12
CA LEU A 5 -25.89 -33.04 -30.40
C LEU A 5 -26.70 -31.73 -30.26
N GLY A 6 -25.98 -30.59 -30.11
CA GLY A 6 -26.58 -29.27 -30.11
C GLY A 6 -27.04 -28.87 -31.50
N GLY A 7 -28.27 -28.35 -31.59
CA GLY A 7 -28.95 -27.93 -32.81
C GLY A 7 -28.18 -26.80 -33.54
N MET A 8 -28.15 -26.90 -34.86
CA MET A 8 -27.61 -25.90 -35.78
C MET A 8 -28.49 -24.65 -35.81
N ALA A 9 -27.90 -23.49 -35.45
CA ALA A 9 -28.42 -22.20 -35.89
C ALA A 9 -27.58 -21.74 -37.07
N ALA A 10 -28.13 -21.82 -38.28
CA ALA A 10 -27.47 -21.37 -39.50
C ALA A 10 -27.56 -19.85 -39.60
N GLY A 11 -26.46 -19.15 -39.39
CA GLY A 11 -26.23 -17.78 -39.81
C GLY A 11 -25.40 -17.77 -41.09
N ALA A 12 -25.81 -17.01 -42.10
CA ALA A 12 -25.18 -16.97 -43.42
C ALA A 12 -23.78 -16.36 -43.35
N GLY A 13 -22.76 -17.19 -43.34
CA GLY A 13 -21.35 -16.89 -43.48
C GLY A 13 -20.61 -18.16 -43.86
N ASN A 14 -19.75 -18.11 -44.90
CA ASN A 14 -19.04 -19.24 -45.48
C ASN A 14 -18.08 -19.92 -44.49
N GLY A 15 -18.54 -20.93 -43.75
CA GLY A 15 -17.73 -21.82 -42.93
C GLY A 15 -18.58 -22.56 -41.90
N LEU A 16 -18.42 -23.89 -41.77
CA LEU A 16 -19.03 -24.65 -40.67
C LEU A 16 -18.51 -24.14 -39.32
N ALA A 17 -19.40 -23.83 -38.37
CA ALA A 17 -19.04 -23.44 -37.03
C ALA A 17 -18.19 -24.52 -36.37
N LYS A 18 -17.01 -24.16 -35.89
CA LYS A 18 -16.07 -25.07 -35.19
C LYS A 18 -16.21 -24.93 -33.65
N TRP A 19 -16.91 -23.91 -33.18
CA TRP A 19 -17.15 -23.64 -31.78
C TRP A 19 -18.42 -24.34 -31.26
N TRP A 20 -18.55 -24.44 -29.93
CA TRP A 20 -19.73 -25.02 -29.29
C TRP A 20 -20.14 -24.25 -28.05
N LEU A 21 -21.42 -24.31 -27.70
CA LEU A 21 -22.00 -23.72 -26.51
C LEU A 21 -22.04 -24.73 -25.35
N LEU A 22 -21.79 -24.22 -24.14
CA LEU A 22 -22.16 -24.89 -22.90
C LEU A 22 -23.54 -24.38 -22.47
N PRO A 23 -24.38 -25.23 -21.81
CA PRO A 23 -25.65 -24.78 -21.27
C PRO A 23 -25.48 -23.55 -20.36
N ALA A 24 -26.51 -22.67 -20.36
CA ALA A 24 -26.56 -21.56 -19.41
C ALA A 24 -26.51 -22.07 -17.97
N ASP A 25 -25.77 -21.41 -17.12
CA ASP A 25 -25.76 -21.67 -15.68
C ASP A 25 -27.04 -21.09 -14.99
N SER A 26 -27.12 -21.21 -13.67
CA SER A 26 -28.25 -20.70 -12.87
C SER A 26 -28.40 -19.17 -12.89
N GLN A 27 -27.34 -18.43 -13.30
CA GLN A 27 -27.37 -16.98 -13.47
C GLN A 27 -27.61 -16.57 -14.94
N GLY A 28 -27.84 -17.52 -15.84
CA GLY A 28 -28.06 -17.28 -17.26
C GLY A 28 -26.79 -16.98 -18.07
N ILE A 29 -25.61 -17.34 -17.54
CA ILE A 29 -24.34 -17.15 -18.23
C ILE A 29 -24.07 -18.31 -19.17
N ILE A 30 -23.74 -17.99 -20.41
CA ILE A 30 -23.47 -18.94 -21.47
C ILE A 30 -21.98 -18.86 -21.83
N MET A 31 -21.33 -20.03 -21.83
CA MET A 31 -19.94 -20.16 -22.24
C MET A 31 -19.83 -20.66 -23.66
N VAL A 32 -18.94 -20.07 -24.46
CA VAL A 32 -18.66 -20.45 -25.85
C VAL A 32 -17.21 -20.87 -25.94
N LYS A 33 -16.96 -22.06 -26.43
CA LYS A 33 -15.61 -22.62 -26.60
C LYS A 33 -15.18 -22.53 -28.05
N ASN A 34 -14.07 -21.84 -28.31
CA ASN A 34 -13.38 -21.84 -29.58
C ASN A 34 -12.28 -22.91 -29.57
N PRO A 35 -12.11 -23.71 -30.65
CA PRO A 35 -10.96 -24.59 -30.78
C PRO A 35 -9.68 -23.74 -30.89
N ASN A 36 -8.71 -23.99 -30.01
CA ASN A 36 -7.44 -23.27 -29.98
C ASN A 36 -7.56 -21.73 -29.91
N GLY A 37 -8.65 -21.22 -29.29
CA GLY A 37 -8.93 -19.79 -29.18
C GLY A 37 -9.56 -19.40 -27.86
N ALA A 38 -9.99 -18.14 -27.75
CA ALA A 38 -10.58 -17.61 -26.55
C ALA A 38 -11.86 -18.35 -26.16
N THR A 39 -12.01 -18.65 -24.87
CA THR A 39 -13.31 -19.00 -24.29
C THR A 39 -14.09 -17.72 -24.04
N LEU A 40 -15.30 -17.64 -24.60
CA LEU A 40 -16.15 -16.46 -24.44
C LEU A 40 -17.23 -16.73 -23.41
N GLY A 41 -17.52 -15.75 -22.58
CA GLY A 41 -18.68 -15.76 -21.67
C GLY A 41 -19.59 -14.58 -21.97
N TYR A 42 -20.89 -14.80 -21.97
CA TYR A 42 -21.90 -13.74 -22.09
C TYR A 42 -23.19 -14.07 -21.34
N SER A 43 -23.92 -13.03 -20.95
CA SER A 43 -25.23 -13.18 -20.31
C SER A 43 -26.32 -13.32 -21.35
N SER A 44 -27.24 -14.29 -21.17
CA SER A 44 -28.41 -14.44 -22.00
C SER A 44 -29.33 -13.20 -21.97
N ALA A 45 -29.24 -12.39 -20.90
CA ALA A 45 -30.04 -11.17 -20.74
C ALA A 45 -29.40 -9.92 -21.36
N SER A 46 -28.13 -9.98 -21.78
CA SER A 46 -27.37 -8.80 -22.28
C SER A 46 -27.77 -8.35 -23.69
N GLY A 47 -28.43 -9.23 -24.44
CA GLY A 47 -28.73 -9.02 -25.86
C GLY A 47 -27.54 -9.24 -26.81
N VAL A 48 -26.36 -9.60 -26.29
CA VAL A 48 -25.18 -9.97 -27.07
C VAL A 48 -25.46 -11.24 -27.90
N LYS A 49 -25.03 -11.24 -29.14
CA LYS A 49 -25.08 -12.39 -30.05
C LYS A 49 -23.70 -12.91 -30.35
N ILE A 50 -23.62 -14.15 -30.80
CA ILE A 50 -22.37 -14.74 -31.27
C ILE A 50 -22.29 -14.64 -32.78
N LEU A 51 -21.26 -13.99 -33.29
CA LEU A 51 -20.90 -13.94 -34.70
C LEU A 51 -20.01 -15.13 -34.99
N THR A 52 -20.15 -15.69 -36.21
CA THR A 52 -19.24 -16.71 -36.73
C THR A 52 -18.43 -16.15 -37.87
N VAL A 53 -17.10 -16.05 -37.68
CA VAL A 53 -16.16 -15.62 -38.71
C VAL A 53 -15.02 -16.64 -38.77
N ASP A 54 -14.71 -17.14 -39.96
CA ASP A 54 -13.71 -18.17 -40.18
C ASP A 54 -13.94 -19.46 -39.36
N GLY A 55 -15.20 -19.73 -39.03
CA GLY A 55 -15.59 -20.87 -38.21
C GLY A 55 -15.39 -20.64 -36.68
N LEU A 56 -14.93 -19.48 -36.25
CA LEU A 56 -14.73 -19.10 -34.85
C LEU A 56 -15.84 -18.20 -34.35
N ALA A 57 -16.05 -18.21 -33.01
CA ALA A 57 -17.06 -17.41 -32.33
C ALA A 57 -16.48 -16.07 -31.87
N PHE A 58 -17.26 -15.01 -31.98
CA PHE A 58 -16.99 -13.67 -31.48
C PHE A 58 -18.25 -13.08 -30.84
N LYS A 59 -18.09 -12.22 -29.86
CA LYS A 59 -19.22 -11.51 -29.24
C LYS A 59 -19.52 -10.24 -30.02
N ASP A 60 -20.77 -10.07 -30.46
CA ASP A 60 -21.31 -8.83 -31.03
C ASP A 60 -21.73 -7.92 -29.85
N LEU A 61 -20.77 -7.22 -29.28
CA LEU A 61 -20.95 -6.46 -28.03
C LEU A 61 -21.74 -5.16 -28.23
N ASN A 62 -21.59 -4.53 -29.39
CA ASN A 62 -22.35 -3.33 -29.76
C ASN A 62 -23.64 -3.63 -30.51
N LYS A 63 -23.93 -4.90 -30.79
CA LYS A 63 -25.17 -5.43 -31.40
C LYS A 63 -25.43 -4.88 -32.79
N ASN A 64 -24.36 -4.60 -33.58
CA ASN A 64 -24.46 -4.09 -34.93
C ASN A 64 -24.49 -5.19 -36.01
N GLY A 65 -24.29 -6.45 -35.63
CA GLY A 65 -24.26 -7.61 -36.50
C GLY A 65 -22.98 -7.76 -37.33
N GLN A 66 -21.93 -7.02 -37.04
CA GLN A 66 -20.61 -7.05 -37.71
C GLN A 66 -19.52 -7.27 -36.69
N LEU A 67 -18.44 -7.92 -37.11
CA LEU A 67 -17.25 -8.07 -36.24
C LEU A 67 -16.40 -6.81 -36.32
N ASP A 68 -16.47 -6.00 -35.29
CA ASP A 68 -15.60 -4.83 -35.10
C ASP A 68 -14.19 -5.27 -34.64
N LYS A 69 -13.16 -4.44 -34.89
CA LYS A 69 -11.79 -4.77 -34.45
C LYS A 69 -11.68 -4.98 -32.94
N TYR A 70 -12.40 -4.21 -32.13
CA TYR A 70 -12.32 -4.37 -30.69
C TYR A 70 -12.92 -5.69 -30.19
N GLU A 71 -13.84 -6.32 -30.93
CA GLU A 71 -14.48 -7.60 -30.64
C GLU A 71 -13.63 -8.80 -31.10
N ASP A 72 -12.72 -8.57 -32.05
CA ASP A 72 -11.84 -9.61 -32.57
C ASP A 72 -10.69 -9.91 -31.60
N TRP A 73 -10.87 -10.95 -30.79
CA TRP A 73 -9.89 -11.39 -29.79
C TRP A 73 -8.56 -11.87 -30.38
N ARG A 74 -8.46 -12.08 -31.72
CA ARG A 74 -7.22 -12.44 -32.41
C ARG A 74 -6.29 -11.25 -32.59
N LEU A 75 -6.81 -10.01 -32.54
CA LEU A 75 -6.05 -8.78 -32.76
C LEU A 75 -5.27 -8.36 -31.50
N PRO A 76 -4.14 -7.67 -31.69
CA PRO A 76 -3.38 -7.11 -30.59
C PRO A 76 -4.19 -6.15 -29.72
N VAL A 77 -3.99 -6.22 -28.41
CA VAL A 77 -4.71 -5.39 -27.40
C VAL A 77 -4.70 -3.90 -27.76
N ASN A 78 -3.56 -3.39 -28.25
CA ASN A 78 -3.44 -1.96 -28.59
C ASN A 78 -4.31 -1.55 -29.79
N GLU A 79 -4.48 -2.43 -30.77
CA GLU A 79 -5.37 -2.18 -31.92
C GLU A 79 -6.83 -2.19 -31.47
N ARG A 80 -7.23 -3.16 -30.68
CA ARG A 80 -8.58 -3.27 -30.11
C ARG A 80 -8.93 -2.06 -29.27
N ALA A 81 -8.01 -1.63 -28.38
CA ALA A 81 -8.22 -0.46 -27.51
C ALA A 81 -8.36 0.84 -28.30
N LYS A 82 -7.55 1.05 -29.32
CA LYS A 82 -7.65 2.22 -30.22
C LYS A 82 -8.95 2.23 -31.02
N ASP A 83 -9.36 1.10 -31.59
CA ASP A 83 -10.62 0.99 -32.33
C ASP A 83 -11.81 1.33 -31.45
N LEU A 84 -11.89 0.76 -30.22
CA LEU A 84 -12.99 1.08 -29.31
C LEU A 84 -12.95 2.53 -28.84
N ALA A 85 -11.80 3.05 -28.44
CA ALA A 85 -11.66 4.43 -27.99
C ALA A 85 -12.16 5.45 -29.01
N SER A 86 -11.88 5.23 -30.31
CA SER A 86 -12.33 6.10 -31.41
C SER A 86 -13.86 6.11 -31.61
N LYS A 87 -14.54 5.01 -31.20
CA LYS A 87 -16.00 4.88 -31.32
C LYS A 87 -16.78 5.46 -30.14
N LEU A 88 -16.11 5.63 -28.98
CA LEU A 88 -16.77 6.11 -27.76
C LEU A 88 -17.14 7.60 -27.84
N SER A 89 -18.28 7.96 -27.31
CA SER A 89 -18.63 9.38 -27.05
C SER A 89 -17.78 9.95 -25.90
N ILE A 90 -17.70 11.28 -25.81
CA ILE A 90 -17.01 11.97 -24.70
C ILE A 90 -17.59 11.53 -23.34
N ALA A 91 -18.90 11.38 -23.22
CA ALA A 91 -19.54 10.91 -21.99
C ALA A 91 -19.13 9.48 -21.61
N GLN A 92 -18.96 8.59 -22.58
CA GLN A 92 -18.49 7.22 -22.33
C GLN A 92 -17.00 7.20 -21.93
N ILE A 93 -16.17 8.06 -22.56
CA ILE A 93 -14.77 8.18 -22.16
C ILE A 93 -14.66 8.80 -20.75
N ALA A 94 -15.46 9.85 -20.46
CA ALA A 94 -15.51 10.46 -19.13
C ALA A 94 -15.88 9.40 -18.06
N GLY A 95 -16.84 8.51 -18.37
CA GLY A 95 -17.21 7.39 -17.51
C GLY A 95 -16.07 6.39 -17.27
N LEU A 96 -15.30 6.05 -18.30
CA LEU A 96 -14.07 5.24 -18.14
C LEU A 96 -13.03 5.91 -17.27
N MET A 97 -12.94 7.23 -17.28
CA MET A 97 -12.01 8.02 -16.47
C MET A 97 -12.44 8.11 -15.00
N LEU A 98 -13.65 7.66 -14.64
CA LEU A 98 -14.09 7.57 -13.26
C LEU A 98 -13.58 6.28 -12.59
N TYR A 99 -13.26 6.40 -11.31
CA TYR A 99 -13.06 5.27 -10.42
C TYR A 99 -13.99 5.45 -9.22
N SER A 100 -14.80 4.45 -8.88
CA SER A 100 -15.84 4.61 -7.88
C SER A 100 -15.31 4.97 -6.50
N ALA A 101 -16.16 5.62 -5.71
CA ALA A 101 -16.01 5.56 -4.26
C ALA A 101 -16.07 4.10 -3.78
N HIS A 102 -15.60 3.85 -2.56
CA HIS A 102 -15.57 2.53 -1.93
C HIS A 102 -16.93 1.84 -1.93
N GLN A 103 -17.00 0.57 -2.32
CA GLN A 103 -18.23 -0.21 -2.40
C GLN A 103 -18.17 -1.44 -1.49
N ALA A 104 -19.15 -1.61 -0.61
CA ALA A 104 -19.37 -2.83 0.16
C ALA A 104 -20.35 -3.77 -0.56
N ILE A 105 -20.16 -5.08 -0.41
CA ILE A 105 -21.00 -6.14 -0.98
C ILE A 105 -21.41 -7.12 0.11
N PRO A 106 -22.70 -7.09 0.53
CA PRO A 106 -23.78 -6.17 0.12
C PRO A 106 -23.53 -4.73 0.55
N ALA A 107 -24.17 -3.77 -0.14
CA ALA A 107 -24.08 -2.37 0.21
C ALA A 107 -24.59 -2.11 1.63
N MET A 108 -23.85 -1.32 2.41
CA MET A 108 -24.23 -0.97 3.78
C MET A 108 -25.37 0.06 3.79
N SER A 109 -26.13 0.10 4.89
CA SER A 109 -27.26 1.03 5.05
C SER A 109 -26.85 2.46 5.44
N GLY A 110 -25.57 2.71 5.64
CA GLY A 110 -24.97 4.00 6.01
C GLY A 110 -23.45 3.89 6.15
N GLY A 111 -22.78 5.04 6.24
CA GLY A 111 -21.33 5.12 6.38
C GLY A 111 -20.65 5.72 5.15
N PRO A 112 -19.34 6.00 5.23
CA PRO A 112 -18.60 6.66 4.17
C PRO A 112 -18.34 5.77 2.93
N PHE A 113 -18.56 4.46 3.04
CA PHE A 113 -18.22 3.48 2.01
C PHE A 113 -19.48 2.92 1.31
N GLY A 114 -20.11 3.75 0.47
CA GLY A 114 -21.11 3.25 -0.45
C GLY A 114 -22.40 2.78 0.21
N ALA A 115 -23.05 3.65 0.97
CA ALA A 115 -24.42 3.43 1.38
C ALA A 115 -25.30 3.15 0.15
N GLY A 116 -26.08 2.08 0.18
CA GLY A 116 -26.87 1.67 -0.96
C GLY A 116 -28.21 1.08 -0.57
N THR A 117 -29.12 1.13 -1.56
CA THR A 117 -30.44 0.53 -1.49
C THR A 117 -30.63 -0.47 -2.64
N TYR A 118 -31.66 -1.26 -2.53
CA TYR A 118 -32.07 -2.30 -3.50
C TYR A 118 -33.54 -2.15 -3.79
N ASN A 119 -33.89 -1.52 -4.91
CA ASN A 119 -35.24 -1.08 -5.23
C ASN A 119 -35.84 -0.24 -4.07
N GLY A 120 -35.04 0.70 -3.54
CA GLY A 120 -35.43 1.59 -2.46
C GLY A 120 -35.34 0.99 -1.04
N LYS A 121 -35.07 -0.31 -0.88
CA LYS A 121 -34.92 -0.99 0.43
C LYS A 121 -33.48 -1.07 0.85
N LYS A 122 -33.21 -0.98 2.15
CA LYS A 122 -31.89 -1.25 2.71
C LYS A 122 -31.64 -2.76 2.81
N PHE A 123 -30.39 -3.19 2.75
CA PHE A 123 -30.05 -4.61 2.96
C PHE A 123 -30.50 -5.10 4.35
N SER A 124 -30.41 -4.25 5.37
CA SER A 124 -30.85 -4.53 6.75
C SER A 124 -32.36 -4.81 6.89
N ASP A 125 -33.17 -4.38 5.93
CA ASP A 125 -34.62 -4.58 5.99
C ASP A 125 -35.04 -6.01 5.61
N GLY A 126 -34.07 -6.84 5.16
CA GLY A 126 -34.27 -8.23 4.78
C GLY A 126 -34.92 -8.43 3.39
N GLY A 127 -34.90 -9.66 2.92
CA GLY A 127 -35.46 -10.06 1.62
C GLY A 127 -34.69 -9.60 0.39
N VAL A 128 -33.42 -9.17 0.59
CA VAL A 128 -32.47 -8.77 -0.47
C VAL A 128 -31.38 -9.82 -0.55
N ASP A 129 -31.09 -10.32 -1.76
CA ASP A 129 -29.93 -11.19 -1.98
C ASP A 129 -28.65 -10.34 -1.88
N PRO A 130 -27.63 -10.76 -1.09
CA PRO A 130 -26.41 -9.99 -0.87
C PRO A 130 -25.58 -9.77 -2.16
N SER A 131 -25.82 -10.55 -3.20
CA SER A 131 -25.13 -10.42 -4.49
C SER A 131 -25.81 -9.49 -5.48
N TRP A 132 -26.94 -8.90 -5.14
CA TRP A 132 -27.60 -7.95 -6.05
C TRP A 132 -26.78 -6.67 -6.21
N VAL A 133 -26.90 -6.06 -7.38
CA VAL A 133 -26.32 -4.73 -7.67
C VAL A 133 -27.23 -3.67 -7.05
N SER A 134 -26.68 -2.77 -6.23
CA SER A 134 -27.46 -1.72 -5.57
C SER A 134 -27.97 -0.66 -6.55
N ASP A 135 -28.96 0.13 -6.13
CA ASP A 135 -29.54 1.21 -6.96
C ASP A 135 -28.46 2.25 -7.33
N GLN A 136 -27.57 2.57 -6.39
CA GLN A 136 -26.47 3.51 -6.59
C GLN A 136 -25.41 2.95 -7.54
N GLN A 137 -25.09 1.65 -7.41
CA GLN A 137 -24.18 0.96 -8.35
C GLN A 137 -24.77 0.94 -9.76
N LYS A 138 -26.06 0.60 -9.92
CA LYS A 138 -26.74 0.69 -11.23
C LYS A 138 -26.69 2.10 -11.81
N ALA A 139 -26.88 3.13 -10.97
CA ALA A 139 -26.86 4.51 -11.42
C ALA A 139 -25.51 4.89 -12.04
N PHE A 140 -24.39 4.70 -11.34
CA PHE A 140 -23.09 5.09 -11.91
C PHE A 140 -22.63 4.17 -13.05
N LEU A 141 -22.99 2.88 -13.04
CA LEU A 141 -22.63 1.95 -14.12
C LEU A 141 -23.36 2.27 -15.43
N ILE A 142 -24.63 2.67 -15.35
CA ILE A 142 -25.49 2.91 -16.53
C ILE A 142 -25.46 4.38 -16.95
N LYS A 143 -25.76 5.29 -16.02
CA LYS A 143 -25.90 6.72 -16.33
C LYS A 143 -24.55 7.38 -16.58
N ASP A 144 -23.57 7.12 -15.71
CA ASP A 144 -22.26 7.74 -15.75
C ASP A 144 -21.20 6.93 -16.53
N ASN A 145 -21.56 5.76 -17.08
CA ASN A 145 -20.69 4.84 -17.82
C ASN A 145 -19.43 4.41 -17.06
N LEU A 146 -19.44 4.47 -15.73
CA LEU A 146 -18.32 4.05 -14.89
C LEU A 146 -18.04 2.54 -15.09
N ARG A 147 -16.77 2.15 -15.18
CA ARG A 147 -16.35 0.75 -15.36
C ARG A 147 -15.30 0.29 -14.34
N HIS A 148 -14.78 1.18 -13.52
CA HIS A 148 -13.79 0.84 -12.51
C HIS A 148 -14.42 0.94 -11.11
N VAL A 149 -14.68 -0.22 -10.47
CA VAL A 149 -15.39 -0.29 -9.19
C VAL A 149 -14.44 -0.73 -8.09
N LEU A 150 -14.27 0.10 -7.07
CA LEU A 150 -13.47 -0.24 -5.88
C LEU A 150 -14.33 -1.00 -4.88
N VAL A 151 -13.99 -2.28 -4.67
CA VAL A 151 -14.65 -3.18 -3.72
C VAL A 151 -13.86 -3.19 -2.41
N THR A 152 -14.52 -2.84 -1.32
CA THR A 152 -13.95 -2.90 0.04
C THR A 152 -14.34 -4.20 0.73
N THR A 153 -15.53 -4.26 1.28
CA THR A 153 -16.02 -5.40 2.05
C THR A 153 -16.79 -6.36 1.13
N VAL A 154 -16.54 -7.66 1.26
CA VAL A 154 -17.34 -8.72 0.64
C VAL A 154 -17.71 -9.74 1.69
N GLN A 155 -19.00 -10.15 1.69
CA GLN A 155 -19.53 -11.06 2.71
C GLN A 155 -18.91 -12.47 2.62
N SER A 156 -18.66 -12.96 1.39
CA SER A 156 -18.06 -14.26 1.13
C SER A 156 -17.57 -14.37 -0.31
N PRO A 157 -16.70 -15.34 -0.64
CA PRO A 157 -16.31 -15.61 -2.02
C PRO A 157 -17.49 -15.91 -2.96
N GLU A 158 -18.50 -16.62 -2.48
CA GLU A 158 -19.72 -16.91 -3.23
C GLU A 158 -20.47 -15.63 -3.58
N VAL A 159 -20.69 -14.76 -2.59
CA VAL A 159 -21.37 -13.47 -2.79
C VAL A 159 -20.60 -12.57 -3.75
N ALA A 160 -19.26 -12.50 -3.60
CA ALA A 160 -18.41 -11.73 -4.51
C ALA A 160 -18.54 -12.20 -5.96
N ALA A 161 -18.46 -13.52 -6.21
CA ALA A 161 -18.57 -14.09 -7.55
C ALA A 161 -19.93 -13.85 -8.18
N LYS A 162 -21.01 -14.07 -7.44
CA LYS A 162 -22.38 -13.80 -7.92
C LYS A 162 -22.60 -12.31 -8.22
N TRP A 163 -22.11 -11.44 -7.33
CA TRP A 163 -22.20 -10.00 -7.54
C TRP A 163 -21.40 -9.55 -8.77
N ASN A 164 -20.16 -10.05 -8.93
CA ASN A 164 -19.39 -9.80 -10.15
C ASN A 164 -20.18 -10.17 -11.39
N ASN A 165 -20.74 -11.39 -11.44
CA ASN A 165 -21.54 -11.84 -12.58
C ASN A 165 -22.74 -10.94 -12.86
N ASN A 166 -23.45 -10.47 -11.82
CA ASN A 166 -24.56 -9.53 -11.95
C ASN A 166 -24.12 -8.17 -12.50
N VAL A 167 -22.97 -7.63 -12.04
CA VAL A 167 -22.38 -6.39 -12.56
C VAL A 167 -21.99 -6.56 -14.04
N GLN A 168 -21.30 -7.65 -14.37
CA GLN A 168 -20.84 -7.91 -15.74
C GLN A 168 -22.02 -8.09 -16.70
N ALA A 169 -23.07 -8.82 -16.30
CA ALA A 169 -24.28 -8.98 -17.11
C ALA A 169 -24.99 -7.64 -17.37
N LEU A 170 -25.01 -6.74 -16.35
CA LEU A 170 -25.58 -5.41 -16.47
C LEU A 170 -24.82 -4.56 -17.49
N VAL A 171 -23.49 -4.46 -17.35
CA VAL A 171 -22.67 -3.58 -18.20
C VAL A 171 -22.47 -4.14 -19.61
N GLU A 172 -22.50 -5.45 -19.80
CA GLU A 172 -22.47 -6.09 -21.12
C GLU A 172 -23.69 -5.71 -21.97
N GLY A 173 -24.82 -5.43 -21.31
CA GLY A 173 -26.03 -4.94 -21.96
C GLY A 173 -25.96 -3.48 -22.42
N VAL A 174 -24.98 -2.68 -22.00
CA VAL A 174 -24.90 -1.22 -22.16
C VAL A 174 -23.87 -0.81 -23.20
N GLY A 175 -24.30 -0.03 -24.19
CA GLY A 175 -23.43 0.62 -25.18
C GLY A 175 -22.55 -0.39 -25.93
N PHE A 176 -21.24 -0.28 -25.79
CA PHE A 176 -20.24 -1.16 -26.44
C PHE A 176 -19.91 -2.41 -25.61
N GLY A 177 -20.67 -2.73 -24.57
CA GLY A 177 -20.49 -3.93 -23.75
C GLY A 177 -19.14 -3.96 -23.00
N ILE A 178 -18.61 -2.79 -22.62
CA ILE A 178 -17.33 -2.69 -21.90
C ILE A 178 -17.46 -3.31 -20.51
N PRO A 179 -16.65 -4.35 -20.20
CA PRO A 179 -16.71 -5.02 -18.90
C PRO A 179 -16.31 -4.11 -17.74
N ALA A 180 -16.86 -4.36 -16.56
CA ALA A 180 -16.41 -3.75 -15.34
C ALA A 180 -15.03 -4.31 -14.93
N ASN A 181 -14.13 -3.42 -14.55
CA ASN A 181 -12.81 -3.74 -13.99
C ASN A 181 -12.86 -3.48 -12.48
N ASN A 182 -13.30 -4.48 -11.72
CA ASN A 182 -13.37 -4.38 -10.28
C ASN A 182 -11.98 -4.41 -9.65
N SER A 183 -11.83 -3.71 -8.55
CA SER A 183 -10.54 -3.54 -7.88
C SER A 183 -10.66 -3.67 -6.38
N SER A 184 -9.52 -3.75 -5.73
CA SER A 184 -9.41 -3.78 -4.26
C SER A 184 -8.09 -3.18 -3.80
N ASP A 185 -8.12 -2.52 -2.64
CA ASP A 185 -6.94 -2.36 -1.81
C ASP A 185 -6.43 -3.71 -1.29
N PRO A 186 -5.20 -3.80 -0.71
CA PRO A 186 -4.70 -5.04 -0.13
C PRO A 186 -5.66 -5.64 0.88
N ARG A 187 -5.90 -6.97 0.82
CA ARG A 187 -6.84 -7.65 1.70
C ARG A 187 -6.32 -8.97 2.30
N HIS A 188 -5.05 -9.26 2.12
CA HIS A 188 -4.44 -10.51 2.55
C HIS A 188 -3.72 -10.43 3.90
N SER A 189 -3.71 -9.26 4.56
CA SER A 189 -3.09 -9.13 5.88
C SER A 189 -3.79 -10.01 6.92
N ALA A 190 -3.01 -10.67 7.78
CA ALA A 190 -3.53 -11.34 8.95
C ALA A 190 -4.13 -10.36 9.97
N ASN A 191 -3.75 -9.09 9.89
CA ASN A 191 -4.30 -7.98 10.64
C ASN A 191 -5.32 -7.22 9.77
N THR A 192 -6.56 -7.67 9.78
CA THR A 192 -7.65 -7.10 8.97
C THR A 192 -8.03 -5.70 9.41
N GLY A 193 -8.45 -4.85 8.46
CA GLY A 193 -9.01 -3.52 8.69
C GLY A 193 -8.06 -2.34 8.44
N PHE A 194 -6.81 -2.60 8.03
CA PHE A 194 -5.82 -1.55 7.80
C PHE A 194 -6.14 -0.68 6.57
N GLU A 195 -6.54 -1.28 5.45
CA GLU A 195 -6.88 -0.59 4.19
C GLU A 195 -8.40 -0.61 3.91
N TYR A 196 -9.22 -0.60 4.96
CA TYR A 196 -10.69 -0.65 4.85
C TYR A 196 -11.23 -1.87 4.11
N THR A 197 -10.43 -2.92 3.99
CA THR A 197 -10.81 -4.16 3.32
C THR A 197 -10.84 -5.32 4.29
N GLU A 198 -11.85 -6.17 4.16
CA GLU A 198 -11.93 -7.42 4.89
C GLU A 198 -11.62 -8.60 3.97
N GLY A 199 -10.96 -9.60 4.52
CA GLY A 199 -10.53 -10.78 3.80
C GLY A 199 -11.67 -11.71 3.40
N ALA A 200 -12.59 -11.29 2.54
CA ALA A 200 -13.67 -12.13 1.98
C ALA A 200 -14.40 -12.98 3.03
N GLY A 201 -14.82 -12.38 4.13
CA GLY A 201 -15.43 -13.07 5.27
C GLY A 201 -14.43 -13.93 6.06
N GLY A 202 -13.16 -13.58 6.06
CA GLY A 202 -12.08 -14.30 6.75
C GLY A 202 -11.59 -15.56 6.04
N LYS A 203 -11.97 -15.78 4.79
CA LYS A 203 -11.63 -17.02 4.04
C LYS A 203 -10.45 -16.87 3.10
N ILE A 204 -9.96 -15.66 2.84
CA ILE A 204 -8.79 -15.42 1.99
C ILE A 204 -7.50 -15.85 2.69
N SER A 205 -6.44 -16.18 1.96
CA SER A 205 -5.14 -16.51 2.55
C SER A 205 -4.57 -15.32 3.34
N GLN A 206 -3.93 -15.61 4.47
CA GLN A 206 -3.45 -14.60 5.41
C GLN A 206 -1.93 -14.52 5.41
N TRP A 207 -1.42 -13.32 5.17
CA TRP A 207 0.00 -13.01 5.05
C TRP A 207 0.40 -11.94 6.08
N PRO A 208 1.69 -11.76 6.37
CA PRO A 208 2.13 -10.62 7.18
C PRO A 208 1.81 -9.31 6.47
N ASP A 209 1.79 -8.21 7.22
CA ASP A 209 1.74 -6.87 6.65
C ASP A 209 2.93 -6.63 5.70
N GLN A 210 2.88 -5.58 4.88
CA GLN A 210 3.91 -5.35 3.86
C GLN A 210 5.31 -5.16 4.47
N LEU A 211 5.43 -4.49 5.63
CA LEU A 211 6.68 -4.48 6.41
C LEU A 211 7.17 -5.88 6.81
N GLY A 212 6.24 -6.80 7.12
CA GLY A 212 6.60 -8.19 7.42
C GLY A 212 7.08 -8.94 6.17
N LEU A 213 6.50 -8.70 5.02
CA LEU A 213 7.03 -9.20 3.75
C LEU A 213 8.45 -8.66 3.51
N ALA A 214 8.69 -7.38 3.75
CA ALA A 214 10.02 -6.77 3.66
C ALA A 214 11.01 -7.40 4.65
N ALA A 215 10.58 -7.67 5.89
CA ALA A 215 11.42 -8.30 6.93
C ALA A 215 11.93 -9.69 6.56
N THR A 216 11.33 -10.35 5.57
CA THR A 216 11.89 -11.60 5.02
C THR A 216 13.18 -11.37 4.24
N PHE A 217 13.43 -10.17 3.72
CA PHE A 217 14.53 -9.83 2.81
C PHE A 217 14.61 -10.80 1.61
N ASP A 218 13.48 -11.38 1.23
CA ASP A 218 13.39 -12.40 0.18
C ASP A 218 12.31 -12.02 -0.87
N PRO A 219 12.70 -11.41 -2.01
CA PRO A 219 11.78 -11.07 -3.07
C PRO A 219 10.98 -12.27 -3.63
N ALA A 220 11.51 -13.51 -3.50
CA ALA A 220 10.78 -14.69 -3.96
C ALA A 220 9.52 -14.96 -3.12
N VAL A 221 9.55 -14.67 -1.82
CA VAL A 221 8.36 -14.73 -0.94
C VAL A 221 7.31 -13.73 -1.41
N VAL A 222 7.74 -12.51 -1.76
CA VAL A 222 6.85 -11.45 -2.25
C VAL A 222 6.26 -11.78 -3.62
N GLN A 223 7.05 -12.37 -4.52
CA GLN A 223 6.53 -12.84 -5.82
C GLN A 223 5.50 -13.97 -5.65
N GLN A 224 5.75 -14.90 -4.73
CA GLN A 224 4.79 -15.97 -4.39
C GLN A 224 3.50 -15.37 -3.82
N PHE A 225 3.60 -14.40 -2.92
CA PHE A 225 2.47 -13.64 -2.41
C PHE A 225 1.66 -13.03 -3.55
N GLY A 226 2.30 -12.26 -4.43
CA GLY A 226 1.63 -11.59 -5.55
C GLY A 226 0.91 -12.59 -6.48
N SER A 227 1.53 -13.73 -6.78
CA SER A 227 0.91 -14.78 -7.60
C SER A 227 -0.32 -15.40 -6.93
N ILE A 228 -0.23 -15.72 -5.64
CA ILE A 228 -1.36 -16.29 -4.89
C ILE A 228 -2.49 -15.27 -4.77
N ALA A 229 -2.16 -14.04 -4.38
CA ALA A 229 -3.12 -12.95 -4.24
C ALA A 229 -3.86 -12.66 -5.57
N ALA A 230 -3.15 -12.72 -6.71
CA ALA A 230 -3.77 -12.56 -8.02
C ALA A 230 -4.82 -13.65 -8.30
N HIS A 231 -4.53 -14.91 -7.99
CA HIS A 231 -5.49 -16.00 -8.16
C HIS A 231 -6.75 -15.80 -7.29
N GLU A 232 -6.57 -15.43 -6.03
CA GLU A 232 -7.69 -15.16 -5.12
C GLU A 232 -8.48 -13.92 -5.54
N TYR A 233 -7.81 -12.86 -5.99
CA TYR A 233 -8.47 -11.67 -6.53
C TYR A 233 -9.31 -12.00 -7.77
N ARG A 234 -8.75 -12.74 -8.73
CA ARG A 234 -9.50 -13.17 -9.91
C ARG A 234 -10.71 -14.02 -9.54
N ALA A 235 -10.60 -14.89 -8.54
CA ALA A 235 -11.71 -15.68 -8.03
C ALA A 235 -12.79 -14.85 -7.31
N LEU A 236 -12.44 -13.65 -6.83
CA LEU A 236 -13.39 -12.67 -6.26
C LEU A 236 -13.94 -11.69 -7.31
N GLY A 237 -13.55 -11.80 -8.58
CA GLY A 237 -13.92 -10.86 -9.64
C GLY A 237 -13.11 -9.58 -9.68
N ILE A 238 -11.99 -9.52 -8.94
CA ILE A 238 -11.09 -8.38 -8.88
C ILE A 238 -10.01 -8.54 -9.96
N ALA A 239 -9.86 -7.53 -10.83
CA ALA A 239 -8.90 -7.54 -11.92
C ALA A 239 -7.89 -6.38 -11.86
N THR A 240 -8.00 -5.52 -10.84
CA THR A 240 -7.01 -4.47 -10.52
C THR A 240 -6.76 -4.43 -9.02
N ALA A 241 -5.48 -4.44 -8.63
CA ALA A 241 -5.01 -4.24 -7.27
C ALA A 241 -4.50 -2.80 -7.11
N LEU A 242 -5.02 -2.08 -6.11
CA LEU A 242 -4.52 -0.75 -5.72
C LEU A 242 -3.27 -0.90 -4.86
N SER A 243 -2.28 -1.58 -5.40
CA SER A 243 -1.03 -1.98 -4.75
C SER A 243 0.04 -2.36 -5.78
N PRO A 244 1.33 -2.42 -5.40
CA PRO A 244 1.88 -2.23 -4.05
C PRO A 244 2.01 -0.77 -3.64
N GLN A 245 2.06 -0.52 -2.32
CA GLN A 245 2.58 0.72 -1.76
C GLN A 245 4.10 0.60 -1.67
N ILE A 246 4.81 1.45 -2.41
CA ILE A 246 6.27 1.42 -2.56
C ILE A 246 6.91 2.77 -2.24
N ASP A 247 6.29 3.49 -1.31
CA ASP A 247 6.86 4.68 -0.73
C ASP A 247 8.08 4.29 0.11
N LEU A 248 9.20 4.98 -0.05
CA LEU A 248 10.36 4.77 0.80
C LEU A 248 10.08 5.27 2.22
N GLY A 249 10.13 4.39 3.21
CA GLY A 249 9.76 4.66 4.59
C GLY A 249 10.84 5.44 5.38
N SER A 250 11.28 6.59 4.88
CA SER A 250 12.37 7.39 5.48
C SER A 250 11.95 8.17 6.73
N GLU A 251 10.68 8.56 6.87
CA GLU A 251 10.17 9.25 8.05
C GLU A 251 9.50 8.24 9.02
N PRO A 252 10.14 7.89 10.15
CA PRO A 252 9.73 6.79 11.02
C PRO A 252 8.42 7.07 11.79
N ARG A 253 7.99 8.33 11.88
CA ARG A 253 6.73 8.72 12.55
C ARG A 253 5.52 8.56 11.66
N TRP A 254 5.70 8.47 10.35
CA TRP A 254 4.60 8.39 9.40
C TRP A 254 3.70 7.17 9.65
N ALA A 255 2.38 7.40 9.74
CA ALA A 255 1.43 6.37 10.13
C ALA A 255 1.32 5.23 9.11
N ARG A 256 1.64 5.49 7.83
CA ARG A 256 1.49 4.51 6.74
C ARG A 256 2.78 3.75 6.41
N ILE A 257 3.83 3.88 7.22
CA ILE A 257 5.09 3.14 7.00
C ILE A 257 4.88 1.62 7.02
N ASN A 258 3.89 1.10 7.77
CA ASN A 258 3.57 -0.33 7.79
C ASN A 258 3.07 -0.89 6.45
N GLY A 259 2.55 -0.04 5.56
CA GLY A 259 2.18 -0.41 4.20
C GLY A 259 3.34 -0.38 3.19
N THR A 260 4.55 -0.02 3.60
CA THR A 260 5.76 0.08 2.76
C THR A 260 6.65 -1.16 2.87
N PHE A 261 7.71 -1.23 2.07
CA PHE A 261 8.76 -2.24 2.24
C PHE A 261 9.94 -1.75 3.11
N GLY A 262 9.76 -0.67 3.88
CA GLY A 262 10.74 -0.13 4.80
C GLY A 262 11.54 1.04 4.25
N GLU A 263 12.74 1.25 4.76
CA GLU A 263 13.51 2.46 4.46
C GLU A 263 14.66 2.28 3.45
N ASP A 264 14.95 1.04 3.02
CA ASP A 264 16.05 0.80 2.08
C ASP A 264 15.56 0.84 0.62
N PRO A 265 16.09 1.73 -0.23
CA PRO A 265 15.57 1.92 -1.58
C PRO A 265 15.78 0.72 -2.50
N GLN A 266 16.84 -0.09 -2.30
CA GLN A 266 17.09 -1.27 -3.13
C GLN A 266 16.22 -2.46 -2.71
N LEU A 267 16.05 -2.67 -1.42
CA LEU A 267 15.14 -3.69 -0.90
C LEU A 267 13.72 -3.39 -1.39
N ASP A 268 13.28 -2.13 -1.26
CA ASP A 268 11.97 -1.69 -1.72
C ASP A 268 11.80 -1.91 -3.24
N ALA A 269 12.79 -1.54 -4.05
CA ALA A 269 12.75 -1.77 -5.50
C ALA A 269 12.65 -3.26 -5.88
N ASP A 270 13.43 -4.13 -5.21
CA ASP A 270 13.40 -5.57 -5.48
C ASP A 270 12.08 -6.21 -5.04
N MET A 271 11.54 -5.78 -3.88
CA MET A 271 10.23 -6.22 -3.39
C MET A 271 9.08 -5.72 -4.29
N ALA A 272 9.11 -4.45 -4.69
CA ALA A 272 8.14 -3.85 -5.60
C ALA A 272 8.10 -4.60 -6.95
N ARG A 273 9.26 -4.91 -7.52
CA ARG A 273 9.38 -5.69 -8.76
C ARG A 273 8.76 -7.08 -8.61
N ALA A 274 9.12 -7.79 -7.55
CA ALA A 274 8.63 -9.13 -7.26
C ALA A 274 7.10 -9.14 -7.06
N TYR A 275 6.58 -8.19 -6.32
CA TYR A 275 5.15 -8.01 -6.08
C TYR A 275 4.37 -7.85 -7.38
N VAL A 276 4.79 -6.89 -8.21
CA VAL A 276 4.12 -6.58 -9.47
C VAL A 276 4.24 -7.76 -10.46
N ASP A 277 5.41 -8.38 -10.57
CA ASP A 277 5.60 -9.58 -11.40
C ASP A 277 4.65 -10.72 -10.97
N GLY A 278 4.47 -10.92 -9.66
CA GLY A 278 3.54 -11.90 -9.12
C GLY A 278 2.08 -11.63 -9.51
N PHE A 279 1.63 -10.39 -9.35
CA PHE A 279 0.25 -10.00 -9.66
C PHE A 279 -0.07 -10.00 -11.15
N GLN A 280 0.87 -9.56 -12.01
CA GLN A 280 0.57 -9.33 -13.41
C GLN A 280 0.81 -10.54 -14.32
N THR A 281 1.61 -11.53 -13.87
CA THR A 281 2.06 -12.60 -14.75
C THR A 281 1.08 -13.77 -14.83
N SER A 282 0.59 -14.04 -16.05
CA SER A 282 -0.07 -15.29 -16.42
C SER A 282 0.90 -16.18 -17.19
N THR A 283 0.75 -17.50 -17.05
CA THR A 283 1.59 -18.49 -17.71
C THR A 283 0.76 -19.61 -18.32
N GLY A 284 1.35 -20.36 -19.25
CA GLY A 284 0.72 -21.52 -19.86
C GLY A 284 -0.57 -21.17 -20.61
N SER A 285 -1.62 -21.96 -20.45
CA SER A 285 -2.92 -21.75 -21.11
C SER A 285 -3.70 -20.52 -20.61
N ALA A 286 -3.29 -19.92 -19.49
CA ALA A 286 -3.88 -18.70 -18.98
C ALA A 286 -3.25 -17.44 -19.60
N GLU A 287 -2.09 -17.53 -20.24
CA GLU A 287 -1.43 -16.40 -20.93
C GLU A 287 -2.16 -16.07 -22.23
N ILE A 288 -2.55 -14.81 -22.41
CA ILE A 288 -3.10 -14.27 -23.65
C ILE A 288 -1.94 -13.76 -24.52
N ALA A 289 -1.12 -12.84 -24.00
CA ALA A 289 0.05 -12.31 -24.69
C ALA A 289 1.02 -11.62 -23.72
N ASN A 290 2.32 -11.76 -23.97
CA ASN A 290 3.38 -11.02 -23.26
C ASN A 290 3.29 -11.10 -21.74
N GLY A 291 2.95 -12.25 -21.18
CA GLY A 291 2.79 -12.48 -19.75
C GLY A 291 1.43 -12.05 -19.19
N TRP A 292 0.59 -11.37 -19.94
CA TRP A 292 -0.76 -11.00 -19.56
C TRP A 292 -1.76 -12.09 -19.90
N GLY A 293 -2.79 -12.24 -19.08
CA GLY A 293 -3.85 -13.21 -19.34
C GLY A 293 -4.88 -13.34 -18.24
N TYR A 294 -5.56 -14.49 -18.19
CA TYR A 294 -6.74 -14.72 -17.36
C TYR A 294 -6.44 -14.78 -15.86
N ASN A 295 -5.20 -15.05 -15.45
CA ASN A 295 -4.79 -15.01 -14.04
C ASN A 295 -4.14 -13.68 -13.66
N SER A 296 -3.94 -12.77 -14.60
CA SER A 296 -3.34 -11.47 -14.36
C SER A 296 -4.29 -10.54 -13.61
N VAL A 297 -3.74 -9.79 -12.68
CA VAL A 297 -4.36 -8.64 -12.02
C VAL A 297 -3.51 -7.41 -12.35
N ASN A 298 -4.14 -6.34 -12.82
CA ASN A 298 -3.44 -5.09 -13.03
C ASN A 298 -2.95 -4.55 -11.68
N ALA A 299 -1.66 -4.26 -11.55
CA ALA A 299 -1.11 -3.63 -10.36
C ALA A 299 -1.07 -2.11 -10.54
N MET A 300 -1.36 -1.37 -9.47
CA MET A 300 -1.28 0.08 -9.40
C MET A 300 -0.30 0.48 -8.32
N MET A 301 0.95 0.75 -8.69
CA MET A 301 1.95 1.20 -7.72
C MET A 301 1.57 2.54 -7.12
N LYS A 302 1.82 2.69 -5.82
CA LYS A 302 1.51 3.89 -5.05
C LYS A 302 2.58 4.19 -4.00
N HIS A 303 2.81 5.44 -3.62
CA HIS A 303 2.18 6.65 -4.16
C HIS A 303 3.24 7.56 -4.80
N TRP A 304 3.19 7.74 -6.09
CA TRP A 304 4.16 8.56 -6.84
C TRP A 304 4.15 10.03 -6.39
N PRO A 305 5.29 10.72 -6.24
CA PRO A 305 6.69 10.26 -6.37
C PRO A 305 7.32 9.75 -5.05
N GLY A 306 6.53 9.38 -4.07
CA GLY A 306 6.89 8.91 -2.74
C GLY A 306 6.19 9.74 -1.66
N GLY A 307 5.44 9.06 -0.77
CA GLY A 307 4.76 9.66 0.38
C GLY A 307 5.61 9.66 1.65
N GLY A 308 6.76 8.98 1.66
CA GLY A 308 7.58 8.81 2.86
C GLY A 308 8.03 10.08 3.57
N PRO A 309 8.49 11.15 2.88
CA PRO A 309 9.10 12.31 3.53
C PRO A 309 8.07 13.35 4.02
N GLU A 310 6.98 12.93 4.64
CA GLU A 310 5.99 13.85 5.21
C GLU A 310 6.55 14.66 6.38
N GLU A 311 6.35 15.97 6.36
CA GLU A 311 6.90 16.88 7.37
C GLU A 311 6.48 16.52 8.79
N GLY A 312 7.44 16.04 9.61
CA GLY A 312 7.21 15.58 10.97
C GLY A 312 6.32 14.34 11.07
N GLY A 313 6.20 13.54 10.01
CA GLY A 313 5.43 12.30 9.96
C GLY A 313 3.90 12.48 9.88
N ARG A 314 3.43 13.70 9.56
CA ARG A 314 1.99 14.01 9.50
C ARG A 314 1.40 13.55 8.17
N ASP A 315 0.31 12.78 8.24
CA ASP A 315 -0.29 12.09 7.11
C ASP A 315 -1.13 13.00 6.20
N ALA A 316 -0.93 12.90 4.89
CA ALA A 316 -1.54 13.74 3.86
C ALA A 316 -3.03 13.47 3.59
N HIS A 317 -3.67 12.51 4.25
CA HIS A 317 -5.12 12.40 4.24
C HIS A 317 -5.82 13.57 4.93
N PHE A 318 -5.06 14.36 5.69
CA PHE A 318 -5.54 15.53 6.42
C PHE A 318 -4.77 16.79 6.03
N ALA A 319 -5.43 17.96 6.08
CA ALA A 319 -4.81 19.21 5.67
C ALA A 319 -3.56 19.57 6.50
N TYR A 320 -3.48 19.14 7.76
CA TYR A 320 -2.30 19.35 8.61
C TYR A 320 -1.07 18.56 8.14
N GLY A 321 -1.23 17.51 7.31
CA GLY A 321 -0.17 16.64 6.80
C GLY A 321 0.12 16.77 5.31
N LYS A 322 -0.37 17.82 4.62
CA LYS A 322 -0.36 17.90 3.16
C LYS A 322 1.01 18.09 2.49
N PHE A 323 2.11 18.24 3.23
CA PHE A 323 3.42 18.48 2.65
C PHE A 323 4.41 17.35 2.83
N ALA A 324 5.00 16.90 1.73
CA ALA A 324 6.24 16.13 1.72
C ALA A 324 7.41 17.12 1.54
N VAL A 325 8.46 16.97 2.36
CA VAL A 325 9.60 17.90 2.41
C VAL A 325 10.93 17.18 2.17
N TYR A 326 11.91 17.91 1.64
CA TYR A 326 13.18 17.31 1.23
C TYR A 326 14.38 18.11 1.78
N PRO A 327 14.50 18.22 3.12
CA PRO A 327 15.60 18.98 3.75
C PRO A 327 16.97 18.40 3.43
N GLY A 328 17.06 17.08 3.25
CA GLY A 328 18.27 16.37 2.88
C GLY A 328 18.67 16.51 1.42
N ASN A 329 17.81 17.13 0.58
CA ASN A 329 17.97 17.17 -0.88
C ASN A 329 18.11 15.79 -1.53
N ASN A 330 17.27 14.85 -1.10
CA ASN A 330 17.34 13.43 -1.48
C ASN A 330 16.12 12.93 -2.27
N PHE A 331 15.43 13.80 -2.98
CA PHE A 331 14.22 13.47 -3.75
C PHE A 331 14.40 12.28 -4.71
N ASP A 332 15.58 12.20 -5.40
CA ASP A 332 15.79 11.16 -6.40
C ASP A 332 15.82 9.74 -5.81
N GLU A 333 16.16 9.57 -4.54
CA GLU A 333 16.19 8.27 -3.87
C GLU A 333 14.79 7.72 -3.62
N HIS A 334 13.81 8.59 -3.36
CA HIS A 334 12.40 8.21 -3.26
C HIS A 334 11.82 7.67 -4.56
N LEU A 335 12.47 7.94 -5.70
CA LEU A 335 12.03 7.44 -7.00
C LEU A 335 12.55 6.03 -7.29
N VAL A 336 13.52 5.51 -6.55
CA VAL A 336 14.23 4.24 -6.86
C VAL A 336 13.26 3.05 -6.88
N SER A 337 12.39 2.92 -5.88
CA SER A 337 11.41 1.85 -5.80
C SER A 337 10.43 1.85 -6.99
N PHE A 338 10.09 3.03 -7.49
CA PHE A 338 9.25 3.18 -8.68
C PHE A 338 10.04 2.86 -9.96
N VAL A 339 11.17 3.54 -10.17
CA VAL A 339 11.91 3.56 -11.43
C VAL A 339 12.70 2.27 -11.66
N ASP A 340 13.38 1.78 -10.63
CA ASP A 340 14.19 0.56 -10.70
C ASP A 340 13.44 -0.68 -10.21
N GLY A 341 12.29 -0.50 -9.53
CA GLY A 341 11.38 -1.55 -9.11
C GLY A 341 10.25 -1.77 -10.12
N ALA A 342 9.12 -1.14 -9.88
CA ALA A 342 7.86 -1.41 -10.59
C ALA A 342 7.85 -0.99 -12.08
N LEU A 343 8.68 -0.03 -12.51
CA LEU A 343 8.84 0.33 -13.92
C LEU A 343 9.81 -0.57 -14.69
N LYS A 344 10.53 -1.48 -14.00
CA LYS A 344 11.52 -2.40 -14.62
C LYS A 344 11.32 -3.84 -14.15
N LEU A 345 10.23 -4.47 -14.59
CA LEU A 345 9.90 -5.83 -14.22
C LEU A 345 10.81 -6.86 -14.93
N ASN A 346 11.09 -7.96 -14.23
CA ASN A 346 11.82 -9.09 -14.78
C ASN A 346 10.94 -9.93 -15.73
N GLY A 347 9.63 -10.01 -15.40
CA GLY A 347 8.65 -10.78 -16.16
C GLY A 347 8.35 -10.21 -17.54
N LYS A 348 7.55 -10.94 -18.31
CA LYS A 348 7.19 -10.57 -19.70
C LYS A 348 6.33 -9.30 -19.78
N THR A 349 5.61 -8.93 -18.70
CA THR A 349 4.76 -7.74 -18.65
C THR A 349 5.56 -6.43 -18.63
N LYS A 350 6.83 -6.49 -18.28
CA LYS A 350 7.89 -5.46 -18.34
C LYS A 350 7.69 -4.23 -17.45
N MET A 351 6.47 -3.81 -17.15
CA MET A 351 6.17 -2.59 -16.44
C MET A 351 4.83 -2.70 -15.71
N VAL A 352 4.71 -2.05 -14.57
CA VAL A 352 3.45 -1.92 -13.84
C VAL A 352 2.36 -1.29 -14.71
N SER A 353 1.12 -1.69 -14.50
CA SER A 353 -0.01 -1.29 -15.35
C SER A 353 -0.56 0.10 -15.05
N ALA A 354 -0.46 0.52 -13.80
CA ALA A 354 -1.02 1.78 -13.32
C ALA A 354 -0.16 2.40 -12.22
N VAL A 355 -0.31 3.70 -12.04
CA VAL A 355 0.37 4.52 -11.04
C VAL A 355 -0.64 5.42 -10.35
N MET A 356 -0.55 5.54 -9.03
CA MET A 356 -1.33 6.48 -8.23
C MET A 356 -0.38 7.53 -7.63
N PRO A 357 -0.52 8.82 -8.03
CA PRO A 357 0.16 9.91 -7.34
C PRO A 357 -0.44 10.13 -5.96
N TYR A 358 0.41 10.43 -4.97
CA TYR A 358 -0.02 10.67 -3.61
C TYR A 358 -0.72 12.02 -3.43
N TYR A 359 -1.41 12.19 -2.32
CA TYR A 359 -2.09 13.44 -1.96
C TYR A 359 -1.13 14.60 -1.79
N THR A 360 0.08 14.35 -1.27
CA THR A 360 1.04 15.36 -0.84
C THR A 360 1.34 16.38 -1.91
N ILE A 361 1.63 17.60 -1.43
CA ILE A 361 2.41 18.60 -2.15
C ILE A 361 3.89 18.23 -1.95
N SER A 362 4.58 17.78 -2.99
CA SER A 362 6.05 17.65 -2.99
C SER A 362 6.67 19.05 -2.97
N TYR A 363 6.93 19.56 -1.77
CA TYR A 363 7.26 20.95 -1.52
C TYR A 363 8.51 21.40 -2.28
N ASP A 364 8.38 22.49 -3.04
CA ASP A 364 9.43 23.10 -3.88
C ASP A 364 10.04 22.16 -4.94
N ARG A 365 9.34 21.08 -5.34
CA ARG A 365 9.79 20.21 -6.44
C ARG A 365 9.27 20.63 -7.79
N ASP A 366 8.09 21.26 -7.86
CA ASP A 366 7.55 21.83 -9.11
C ASP A 366 7.75 23.35 -9.15
N LYS A 367 8.59 23.82 -10.06
CA LYS A 367 8.85 25.26 -10.28
C LYS A 367 7.60 26.08 -10.67
N HIS A 368 6.50 25.41 -11.02
CA HIS A 368 5.24 26.05 -11.39
C HIS A 368 4.29 26.25 -10.20
N GLY A 369 4.71 25.91 -9.00
CA GLY A 369 3.98 26.11 -7.76
C GLY A 369 3.71 24.83 -6.98
N ASN A 370 3.36 25.01 -5.72
CA ASN A 370 3.08 23.93 -4.78
C ASN A 370 1.61 23.52 -4.88
N ALA A 371 1.34 22.34 -5.46
CA ALA A 371 0.04 21.70 -5.49
C ALA A 371 0.19 20.19 -5.34
N GLY A 372 -0.88 19.50 -4.94
CA GLY A 372 -0.88 18.05 -4.78
C GLY A 372 -0.34 17.33 -6.01
N ASN A 373 0.36 16.23 -5.81
CA ASN A 373 1.15 15.56 -6.86
C ASN A 373 0.37 15.26 -8.13
N SER A 374 -0.93 14.97 -8.04
CA SER A 374 -1.80 14.75 -9.20
C SER A 374 -1.99 16.00 -10.08
N TYR A 375 -1.79 17.19 -9.53
CA TYR A 375 -1.91 18.46 -10.26
C TYR A 375 -0.63 18.91 -10.96
N SER A 376 0.52 18.30 -10.62
CA SER A 376 1.82 18.69 -11.12
C SER A 376 2.10 18.07 -12.49
N LYS A 377 2.11 18.91 -13.53
CA LYS A 377 2.55 18.49 -14.87
C LYS A 377 4.01 18.01 -14.86
N TYR A 378 4.84 18.64 -14.04
CA TYR A 378 6.24 18.23 -13.91
C TYR A 378 6.35 16.79 -13.41
N LEU A 379 5.66 16.43 -12.31
CA LEU A 379 5.75 15.09 -11.73
C LEU A 379 5.11 14.02 -12.63
N ILE A 380 3.99 14.35 -13.30
CA ILE A 380 3.24 13.36 -14.09
C ILE A 380 3.77 13.30 -15.53
N THR A 381 3.76 14.42 -16.26
CA THR A 381 4.13 14.41 -17.68
C THR A 381 5.64 14.43 -17.87
N ASP A 382 6.34 15.39 -17.26
CA ASP A 382 7.75 15.60 -17.59
C ASP A 382 8.62 14.51 -16.96
N LEU A 383 8.35 14.12 -15.71
CA LEU A 383 9.13 13.12 -14.98
C LEU A 383 8.65 11.70 -15.27
N LEU A 384 7.41 11.33 -14.88
CA LEU A 384 6.93 9.97 -14.98
C LEU A 384 6.80 9.50 -16.43
N ARG A 385 6.13 10.28 -17.30
CA ARG A 385 5.88 9.88 -18.69
C ARG A 385 7.07 10.09 -19.59
N ASN A 386 7.64 11.32 -19.63
CA ASN A 386 8.68 11.64 -20.60
C ASN A 386 10.06 11.12 -20.18
N LYS A 387 10.49 11.37 -18.94
CA LYS A 387 11.82 10.94 -18.47
C LYS A 387 11.88 9.43 -18.25
N TYR A 388 10.85 8.84 -17.62
CA TYR A 388 10.85 7.41 -17.27
C TYR A 388 10.02 6.53 -18.19
N GLY A 389 9.36 7.10 -19.21
CA GLY A 389 8.72 6.35 -20.29
C GLY A 389 7.43 5.62 -19.91
N PHE A 390 6.74 6.01 -18.83
CA PHE A 390 5.52 5.36 -18.41
C PHE A 390 4.33 5.66 -19.32
N ASP A 391 3.78 4.65 -20.01
CA ASP A 391 2.57 4.75 -20.86
C ASP A 391 1.38 3.94 -20.32
N GLY A 392 1.36 3.65 -19.03
CA GLY A 392 0.21 3.05 -18.34
C GLY A 392 -0.78 4.11 -17.83
N VAL A 393 -1.78 3.62 -17.09
CA VAL A 393 -2.80 4.47 -16.45
C VAL A 393 -2.20 5.25 -15.29
N VAL A 394 -2.44 6.55 -15.24
CA VAL A 394 -2.25 7.36 -14.03
C VAL A 394 -3.62 7.67 -13.44
N CYS A 395 -3.87 7.20 -12.23
CA CYS A 395 -5.11 7.40 -11.48
C CYS A 395 -4.83 8.27 -10.25
N THR A 396 -5.62 9.31 -10.00
CA THR A 396 -5.47 10.06 -8.75
C THR A 396 -5.73 9.17 -7.54
N ASP A 397 -5.21 9.54 -6.40
CA ASP A 397 -5.71 9.04 -5.13
C ASP A 397 -7.15 9.54 -4.88
N TRP A 398 -7.82 9.05 -3.80
CA TRP A 398 -9.27 9.22 -3.59
C TRP A 398 -9.64 10.60 -3.04
N GLY A 399 -10.60 11.25 -3.72
CA GLY A 399 -11.14 12.53 -3.29
C GLY A 399 -10.22 13.73 -3.54
N VAL A 400 -9.23 13.62 -4.41
CA VAL A 400 -8.29 14.71 -4.75
C VAL A 400 -9.02 15.91 -5.35
N THR A 401 -10.11 15.69 -6.08
CA THR A 401 -10.90 16.78 -6.71
C THR A 401 -12.03 17.32 -5.84
N ALA A 402 -12.32 16.65 -4.71
CA ALA A 402 -13.39 17.05 -3.80
C ALA A 402 -12.98 18.20 -2.88
N ASP A 403 -13.98 18.90 -2.32
CA ASP A 403 -13.76 19.98 -1.38
C ASP A 403 -13.21 19.47 -0.04
N GLU A 404 -12.29 20.22 0.54
CA GLU A 404 -11.68 19.90 1.83
C GLU A 404 -12.61 20.14 3.02
N GLY A 405 -12.21 19.63 4.19
CA GLY A 405 -12.92 19.86 5.44
C GLY A 405 -12.75 21.31 5.94
N LYS A 406 -13.68 21.74 6.81
CA LYS A 406 -13.65 23.08 7.42
C LYS A 406 -12.51 23.27 8.42
N THR A 407 -11.97 22.18 8.97
CA THR A 407 -10.82 22.21 9.88
C THR A 407 -9.79 21.18 9.42
N PRO A 408 -8.49 21.36 9.71
CA PRO A 408 -7.42 20.53 9.21
C PRO A 408 -7.51 19.04 9.56
N ASP A 409 -8.27 18.69 10.61
CA ASP A 409 -8.43 17.32 11.12
C ASP A 409 -9.69 16.61 10.61
N ILE A 410 -10.43 17.20 9.67
CA ILE A 410 -11.58 16.56 9.03
C ILE A 410 -11.11 15.73 7.83
N PHE A 411 -11.48 14.44 7.83
CA PHE A 411 -11.31 13.58 6.67
C PHE A 411 -12.36 13.93 5.60
N ALA A 412 -11.91 14.62 4.55
CA ALA A 412 -12.74 15.11 3.45
C ALA A 412 -11.98 15.06 2.11
N GLY A 413 -12.29 15.91 1.17
CA GLY A 413 -11.51 16.08 -0.07
C GLY A 413 -10.08 16.55 0.22
N LYS A 414 -9.17 16.30 -0.74
CA LYS A 414 -7.72 16.54 -0.61
C LYS A 414 -7.22 17.39 -1.79
N SER A 415 -7.87 18.53 -2.00
CA SER A 415 -7.53 19.44 -3.11
C SER A 415 -6.33 20.35 -2.80
N TRP A 416 -5.30 19.78 -2.18
CA TRP A 416 -4.14 20.51 -1.67
C TRP A 416 -3.48 21.39 -2.72
N GLY A 417 -3.39 22.71 -2.42
CA GLY A 417 -2.89 23.73 -3.33
C GLY A 417 -3.87 24.17 -4.41
N MET A 418 -5.10 23.62 -4.42
CA MET A 418 -6.18 23.95 -5.35
C MET A 418 -7.52 24.20 -4.64
N GLU A 419 -7.47 24.55 -3.36
CA GLU A 419 -8.63 24.69 -2.49
C GLU A 419 -9.64 25.72 -2.99
N THR A 420 -9.17 26.79 -3.66
CA THR A 420 -10.02 27.88 -4.19
C THR A 420 -10.60 27.59 -5.58
N ALA A 421 -10.15 26.51 -6.25
CA ALA A 421 -10.65 26.13 -7.57
C ALA A 421 -11.97 25.36 -7.46
N THR A 422 -12.81 25.45 -8.49
CA THR A 422 -14.01 24.60 -8.60
C THR A 422 -13.62 23.14 -8.87
N ILE A 423 -14.54 22.22 -8.60
CA ILE A 423 -14.34 20.79 -8.86
C ILE A 423 -13.97 20.55 -10.34
N ALA A 424 -14.65 21.20 -11.27
CA ALA A 424 -14.34 21.11 -12.72
C ALA A 424 -12.95 21.65 -13.07
N GLN A 425 -12.53 22.76 -12.46
CA GLN A 425 -11.18 23.32 -12.65
C GLN A 425 -10.11 22.39 -12.12
N ARG A 426 -10.36 21.72 -11.00
CA ARG A 426 -9.46 20.68 -10.44
C ARG A 426 -9.33 19.51 -11.40
N HIS A 427 -10.44 18.98 -11.92
CA HIS A 427 -10.42 17.91 -12.94
C HIS A 427 -9.65 18.36 -14.19
N TYR A 428 -9.88 19.60 -14.68
CA TYR A 428 -9.17 20.12 -15.83
C TYR A 428 -7.66 20.23 -15.59
N LYS A 429 -7.25 20.77 -14.46
CA LYS A 429 -5.82 20.88 -14.10
C LYS A 429 -5.14 19.51 -14.05
N ILE A 430 -5.77 18.52 -13.41
CA ILE A 430 -5.28 17.13 -13.30
C ILE A 430 -5.21 16.48 -14.70
N LEU A 431 -6.25 16.63 -15.51
CA LEU A 431 -6.30 16.14 -16.88
C LEU A 431 -5.13 16.70 -17.72
N MET A 432 -4.87 17.99 -17.63
CA MET A 432 -3.79 18.66 -18.36
C MET A 432 -2.40 18.35 -17.77
N ALA A 433 -2.32 17.91 -16.52
CA ALA A 433 -1.09 17.37 -15.96
C ALA A 433 -0.71 15.99 -16.53
N GLY A 434 -1.64 15.28 -17.19
CA GLY A 434 -1.38 13.99 -17.83
C GLY A 434 -1.97 12.77 -17.12
N VAL A 435 -2.87 12.98 -16.16
CA VAL A 435 -3.60 11.92 -15.43
C VAL A 435 -4.76 11.41 -16.28
N ASP A 436 -5.05 10.12 -16.19
CA ASP A 436 -6.07 9.43 -17.00
C ASP A 436 -7.35 9.10 -16.23
N GLN A 437 -7.30 9.06 -14.89
CA GLN A 437 -8.40 8.52 -14.09
C GLN A 437 -8.52 9.26 -12.74
N PHE A 438 -9.75 9.37 -12.23
CA PHE A 438 -10.10 10.12 -11.02
C PHE A 438 -10.66 9.19 -9.94
N GLY A 439 -9.89 8.99 -8.87
CA GLY A 439 -10.25 8.15 -7.73
C GLY A 439 -11.36 8.76 -6.86
N GLY A 440 -12.30 7.92 -6.43
CA GLY A 440 -13.40 8.33 -5.55
C GLY A 440 -14.51 9.15 -6.21
N ASN A 441 -14.63 9.07 -7.53
CA ASN A 441 -15.61 9.84 -8.31
C ASN A 441 -16.62 8.92 -8.99
N ASN A 442 -17.90 9.18 -8.76
CA ASN A 442 -19.04 8.44 -9.34
C ASN A 442 -19.81 9.25 -10.39
N ASP A 443 -19.50 10.52 -10.59
CA ASP A 443 -20.22 11.47 -11.45
C ASP A 443 -19.33 11.92 -12.60
N ALA A 444 -19.78 11.71 -13.84
CA ALA A 444 -19.08 12.11 -15.05
C ALA A 444 -19.20 13.62 -15.36
N GLY A 445 -20.13 14.33 -14.73
CA GLY A 445 -20.41 15.73 -14.99
C GLY A 445 -19.18 16.64 -14.92
N PRO A 446 -18.41 16.66 -13.80
CA PRO A 446 -17.23 17.49 -13.66
C PRO A 446 -16.11 17.18 -14.68
N VAL A 447 -16.00 15.91 -15.11
CA VAL A 447 -15.04 15.50 -16.15
C VAL A 447 -15.44 16.04 -17.52
N ILE A 448 -16.74 16.02 -17.83
CA ILE A 448 -17.28 16.61 -19.07
C ILE A 448 -17.14 18.13 -19.07
N GLU A 449 -17.39 18.78 -17.92
CA GLU A 449 -17.12 20.22 -17.79
C GLU A 449 -15.64 20.56 -18.02
N ALA A 450 -14.72 19.75 -17.46
CA ALA A 450 -13.28 19.90 -17.71
C ALA A 450 -12.94 19.73 -19.20
N TYR A 451 -13.56 18.78 -19.90
CA TYR A 451 -13.44 18.66 -21.35
C TYR A 451 -13.85 19.95 -22.06
N ASN A 452 -15.02 20.50 -21.73
CA ASN A 452 -15.56 21.74 -22.36
C ASN A 452 -14.69 22.95 -22.06
N MET A 453 -14.05 23.02 -20.89
CA MET A 453 -13.07 24.08 -20.58
C MET A 453 -11.86 23.98 -21.52
N GLY A 454 -11.30 22.75 -21.65
CA GLY A 454 -10.19 22.52 -22.56
C GLY A 454 -10.51 22.75 -24.03
N VAL A 455 -11.74 22.46 -24.48
CA VAL A 455 -12.21 22.79 -25.85
C VAL A 455 -12.17 24.30 -26.13
N LYS A 456 -12.56 25.11 -25.15
CA LYS A 456 -12.50 26.58 -25.27
C LYS A 456 -11.07 27.11 -25.38
N GLU A 457 -10.12 26.45 -24.73
CA GLU A 457 -8.72 26.86 -24.66
C GLU A 457 -7.87 26.29 -25.81
N HIS A 458 -8.07 25.00 -26.15
CA HIS A 458 -7.19 24.26 -27.08
C HIS A 458 -7.91 23.77 -28.35
N GLY A 459 -9.22 23.85 -28.40
CA GLY A 459 -10.05 23.34 -29.51
C GLY A 459 -10.46 21.87 -29.30
N GLU A 460 -11.56 21.49 -29.99
CA GLU A 460 -12.20 20.19 -29.85
C GLU A 460 -11.29 19.00 -30.24
N ALA A 461 -10.56 19.16 -31.36
CA ALA A 461 -9.68 18.09 -31.86
C ALA A 461 -8.57 17.70 -30.85
N PHE A 462 -7.99 18.70 -30.19
CA PHE A 462 -6.99 18.49 -29.14
C PHE A 462 -7.59 17.74 -27.93
N MET A 463 -8.72 18.21 -27.44
CA MET A 463 -9.35 17.59 -26.27
C MET A 463 -9.90 16.20 -26.57
N ARG A 464 -10.45 15.99 -27.76
CA ARG A 464 -10.86 14.65 -28.20
C ARG A 464 -9.68 13.69 -28.21
N ALA A 465 -8.55 14.07 -28.79
CA ALA A 465 -7.33 13.25 -28.79
C ALA A 465 -6.80 12.98 -27.38
N ARG A 466 -6.87 13.97 -26.48
CA ARG A 466 -6.48 13.81 -25.08
C ARG A 466 -7.36 12.79 -24.33
N PHE A 467 -8.66 12.82 -24.57
CA PHE A 467 -9.61 11.86 -23.98
C PHE A 467 -9.41 10.47 -24.57
N GLU A 468 -9.27 10.32 -25.87
CA GLU A 468 -8.98 9.04 -26.51
C GLU A 468 -7.68 8.41 -26.02
N GLN A 469 -6.66 9.20 -25.74
CA GLN A 469 -5.41 8.71 -25.17
C GLN A 469 -5.63 8.06 -23.80
N SER A 470 -6.42 8.70 -22.92
CA SER A 470 -6.79 8.11 -21.63
C SER A 470 -7.65 6.85 -21.81
N ALA A 471 -8.64 6.89 -22.71
CA ALA A 471 -9.49 5.74 -23.00
C ALA A 471 -8.66 4.53 -23.46
N VAL A 472 -7.68 4.71 -24.36
CA VAL A 472 -6.80 3.64 -24.83
C VAL A 472 -6.03 3.01 -23.67
N ARG A 473 -5.47 3.81 -22.76
CA ARG A 473 -4.73 3.30 -21.59
C ARG A 473 -5.63 2.48 -20.66
N LEU A 474 -6.81 2.99 -20.36
CA LEU A 474 -7.80 2.33 -19.51
C LEU A 474 -8.32 1.03 -20.12
N LEU A 475 -8.66 1.04 -21.41
CA LEU A 475 -9.14 -0.13 -22.14
C LEU A 475 -8.07 -1.23 -22.26
N LYS A 476 -6.80 -0.86 -22.47
CA LYS A 476 -5.69 -1.84 -22.49
C LYS A 476 -5.67 -2.69 -21.23
N ASN A 477 -5.94 -2.09 -20.04
CA ASN A 477 -5.99 -2.82 -18.77
C ASN A 477 -7.14 -3.81 -18.68
N ILE A 478 -8.26 -3.55 -19.36
CA ILE A 478 -9.41 -4.44 -19.42
C ILE A 478 -9.18 -5.59 -20.42
N PHE A 479 -8.62 -5.27 -21.60
CA PHE A 479 -8.36 -6.26 -22.64
C PHE A 479 -7.31 -7.31 -22.24
N ARG A 480 -6.17 -6.85 -21.68
CA ARG A 480 -5.03 -7.74 -21.43
C ARG A 480 -5.26 -8.79 -20.34
N VAL A 481 -6.25 -8.57 -19.48
CA VAL A 481 -6.66 -9.52 -18.43
C VAL A 481 -7.86 -10.38 -18.84
N GLY A 482 -8.27 -10.32 -20.12
CA GLY A 482 -9.28 -11.19 -20.74
C GLY A 482 -10.72 -10.89 -20.34
N LEU A 483 -11.03 -9.71 -19.79
CA LEU A 483 -12.39 -9.39 -19.36
C LEU A 483 -13.38 -9.24 -20.55
N PHE A 484 -12.92 -8.79 -21.70
CA PHE A 484 -13.76 -8.71 -22.90
C PHE A 484 -14.18 -10.10 -23.42
N GLU A 485 -13.31 -11.08 -23.29
CA GLU A 485 -13.60 -12.46 -23.68
C GLU A 485 -14.52 -13.10 -22.66
N ASN A 486 -14.09 -13.15 -21.40
CA ASN A 486 -14.90 -13.77 -20.33
C ASN A 486 -14.74 -13.05 -18.99
N PRO A 487 -15.68 -12.14 -18.61
CA PRO A 487 -15.68 -11.47 -17.31
C PRO A 487 -16.39 -12.27 -16.21
N TYR A 488 -16.98 -13.42 -16.52
CA TYR A 488 -17.83 -14.20 -15.63
C TYR A 488 -17.05 -15.24 -14.86
N LEU A 489 -17.49 -15.51 -13.64
CA LEU A 489 -16.89 -16.45 -12.71
C LEU A 489 -17.78 -17.69 -12.51
N ASP A 490 -17.16 -18.84 -12.41
CA ASP A 490 -17.77 -20.04 -11.84
C ASP A 490 -17.75 -19.92 -10.31
N VAL A 491 -18.93 -19.87 -9.71
CA VAL A 491 -19.11 -19.63 -8.27
C VAL A 491 -18.47 -20.72 -7.41
N GLU A 492 -18.58 -21.99 -7.82
CA GLU A 492 -18.00 -23.09 -7.08
C GLU A 492 -16.47 -23.10 -7.17
N ASN A 493 -15.92 -22.76 -8.33
CA ASN A 493 -14.48 -22.57 -8.47
C ASN A 493 -13.97 -21.39 -7.64
N SER A 494 -14.72 -20.31 -7.54
CA SER A 494 -14.37 -19.16 -6.68
C SER A 494 -14.30 -19.58 -5.21
N LYS A 495 -15.28 -20.32 -4.73
CA LYS A 495 -15.31 -20.86 -3.36
C LYS A 495 -14.15 -21.82 -3.09
N ALA A 496 -13.76 -22.63 -4.06
CA ALA A 496 -12.66 -23.59 -3.93
C ALA A 496 -11.27 -22.95 -4.01
N THR A 497 -11.16 -21.78 -4.67
CA THR A 497 -9.88 -21.08 -4.90
C THR A 497 -9.51 -20.18 -3.74
N VAL A 498 -10.47 -19.38 -3.23
CA VAL A 498 -10.20 -18.41 -2.17
C VAL A 498 -9.91 -19.14 -0.86
N GLY A 499 -8.75 -18.92 -0.29
CA GLY A 499 -8.31 -19.54 0.96
C GLY A 499 -8.07 -21.04 0.87
N LYS A 500 -7.76 -21.56 -0.31
CA LYS A 500 -7.44 -22.99 -0.42
C LYS A 500 -6.22 -23.37 0.43
N PRO A 501 -6.12 -24.62 0.91
CA PRO A 501 -5.12 -25.02 1.90
C PRO A 501 -3.68 -24.66 1.55
N GLU A 502 -3.29 -24.79 0.28
CA GLU A 502 -1.94 -24.43 -0.17
C GLU A 502 -1.65 -22.95 -0.06
N PHE A 503 -2.64 -22.08 -0.32
CA PHE A 503 -2.52 -20.64 -0.19
C PHE A 503 -2.43 -20.21 1.28
N MET A 504 -3.26 -20.81 2.14
CA MET A 504 -3.20 -20.59 3.59
C MET A 504 -1.84 -21.02 4.16
N THR A 505 -1.32 -22.17 3.74
CA THR A 505 0.00 -22.65 4.16
C THR A 505 1.13 -21.74 3.70
N ALA A 506 1.08 -21.25 2.47
CA ALA A 506 2.10 -20.34 1.95
C ALA A 506 2.11 -19.01 2.74
N GLY A 507 0.92 -18.44 3.01
CA GLY A 507 0.78 -17.23 3.81
C GLY A 507 1.29 -17.44 5.25
N TYR A 508 0.96 -18.56 5.87
CA TYR A 508 1.44 -18.89 7.21
C TYR A 508 2.97 -19.03 7.27
N ASN A 509 3.56 -19.70 6.29
CA ASN A 509 5.02 -19.80 6.19
C ASN A 509 5.69 -18.44 6.01
N ALA A 510 5.08 -17.52 5.27
CA ALA A 510 5.57 -16.15 5.16
C ALA A 510 5.47 -15.40 6.49
N GLN A 511 4.41 -15.62 7.27
CA GLN A 511 4.28 -15.06 8.63
C GLN A 511 5.41 -15.54 9.55
N LEU A 512 5.74 -16.83 9.53
CA LEU A 512 6.87 -17.38 10.31
C LEU A 512 8.21 -16.73 9.91
N LYS A 513 8.43 -16.55 8.60
CA LYS A 513 9.64 -15.91 8.05
C LYS A 513 9.73 -14.41 8.31
N SER A 514 8.66 -13.76 8.76
CA SER A 514 8.58 -12.32 8.98
C SER A 514 8.78 -11.89 10.44
N ILE A 515 8.99 -12.83 11.35
CA ILE A 515 9.15 -12.54 12.78
C ILE A 515 10.63 -12.36 13.11
N VAL A 516 10.97 -11.18 13.64
CA VAL A 516 12.33 -10.79 14.00
C VAL A 516 12.59 -11.11 15.47
N LEU A 517 13.65 -11.83 15.76
CA LEU A 517 14.19 -11.95 17.12
C LEU A 517 15.18 -10.81 17.35
N LEU A 518 14.81 -9.84 18.22
CA LEU A 518 15.64 -8.68 18.54
C LEU A 518 16.60 -8.95 19.70
N LYS A 519 16.14 -9.73 20.68
CA LYS A 519 16.92 -10.02 21.90
C LYS A 519 16.65 -11.45 22.35
N ASN A 520 17.71 -12.12 22.82
CA ASN A 520 17.62 -13.44 23.43
C ASN A 520 18.69 -13.63 24.53
N HIS A 521 18.64 -12.77 25.55
CA HIS A 521 19.59 -12.76 26.65
C HIS A 521 19.59 -14.10 27.40
N GLY A 522 20.76 -14.72 27.55
CA GLY A 522 20.92 -16.02 28.20
C GLY A 522 20.28 -17.18 27.45
N ASN A 523 19.99 -17.03 26.16
CA ASN A 523 19.33 -18.05 25.33
C ASN A 523 18.04 -18.57 25.95
N VAL A 524 17.19 -17.65 26.45
CA VAL A 524 15.91 -17.99 27.08
C VAL A 524 14.92 -18.60 26.09
N LEU A 525 14.99 -18.24 24.84
CA LEU A 525 14.25 -18.85 23.74
C LEU A 525 15.11 -19.88 23.00
N PRO A 526 14.51 -20.98 22.50
CA PRO A 526 13.08 -21.32 22.57
C PRO A 526 12.67 -21.83 23.95
N LEU A 527 11.42 -21.57 24.35
CA LEU A 527 10.87 -22.06 25.62
C LEU A 527 10.61 -23.59 25.55
N GLN A 528 10.92 -24.28 26.62
CA GLN A 528 10.67 -25.72 26.71
C GLN A 528 9.17 -26.02 26.79
N LYS A 529 8.72 -27.04 26.08
CA LYS A 529 7.33 -27.52 26.14
C LYS A 529 6.94 -27.94 27.57
N GLY A 530 5.67 -27.75 27.90
CA GLY A 530 5.12 -28.15 29.20
C GLY A 530 5.44 -27.18 30.36
N LYS A 531 6.17 -26.11 30.11
CA LYS A 531 6.41 -25.07 31.08
C LYS A 531 5.14 -24.28 31.36
N THR A 532 5.10 -23.65 32.54
CA THR A 532 3.99 -22.78 32.96
C THR A 532 4.32 -21.34 32.68
N ILE A 533 3.44 -20.63 31.95
CA ILE A 533 3.59 -19.23 31.64
C ILE A 533 2.55 -18.38 32.36
N TYR A 534 2.98 -17.18 32.72
CA TYR A 534 2.11 -16.07 33.06
C TYR A 534 1.94 -15.16 31.81
N MET A 535 0.71 -14.80 31.49
CA MET A 535 0.40 -13.93 30.37
C MET A 535 -0.61 -12.86 30.84
N PRO A 536 -0.18 -11.60 31.03
CA PRO A 536 -1.09 -10.54 31.39
C PRO A 536 -2.04 -10.23 30.23
N LYS A 537 -3.17 -9.60 30.51
CA LYS A 537 -4.08 -9.11 29.47
C LYS A 537 -3.42 -8.02 28.68
N LYS A 538 -3.66 -8.02 27.37
CA LYS A 538 -3.24 -6.95 26.46
C LYS A 538 -4.17 -5.77 26.58
N TYR A 539 -3.60 -4.58 26.63
CA TYR A 539 -4.31 -3.32 26.59
C TYR A 539 -4.60 -2.87 25.18
N TYR A 540 -5.79 -2.38 24.93
CA TYR A 540 -6.21 -1.74 23.70
C TYR A 540 -6.71 -0.33 24.05
N PRO A 541 -6.02 0.75 23.64
CA PRO A 541 -6.38 2.10 23.99
C PRO A 541 -7.66 2.55 23.28
N SER A 542 -8.28 3.60 23.81
CA SER A 542 -9.25 4.37 23.04
C SER A 542 -8.53 5.16 21.96
N VAL A 543 -8.85 4.91 20.71
CA VAL A 543 -8.28 5.62 19.55
C VAL A 543 -9.40 6.15 18.67
N LYS A 544 -9.21 7.38 18.17
CA LYS A 544 -10.08 7.97 17.16
C LYS A 544 -9.68 7.36 15.81
N GLY A 545 -10.56 6.57 15.21
CA GLY A 545 -10.38 6.09 13.84
C GLY A 545 -10.63 7.20 12.81
N PHE A 546 -10.37 6.93 11.55
CA PHE A 546 -10.71 7.84 10.45
C PHE A 546 -12.21 8.17 10.43
N PHE A 547 -13.05 7.22 10.85
CA PHE A 547 -14.50 7.34 10.85
C PHE A 547 -15.10 6.86 12.17
N GLY A 548 -16.17 7.49 12.59
CA GLY A 548 -16.94 7.13 13.78
C GLY A 548 -16.39 7.66 15.11
N PRO A 549 -17.04 7.31 16.22
CA PRO A 549 -16.58 7.68 17.55
C PRO A 549 -15.29 6.93 17.91
N PRO A 550 -14.49 7.44 18.84
CA PRO A 550 -13.35 6.72 19.37
C PRO A 550 -13.73 5.32 19.86
N SER A 551 -12.85 4.34 19.64
CA SER A 551 -13.00 3.01 20.24
C SER A 551 -12.99 3.11 21.76
N LYS A 552 -13.62 2.15 22.45
CA LYS A 552 -13.51 2.06 23.91
C LYS A 552 -12.22 1.34 24.27
N GLU A 553 -11.53 1.84 25.30
CA GLU A 553 -10.42 1.09 25.88
C GLU A 553 -10.88 -0.25 26.44
N LYS A 554 -10.02 -1.25 26.34
CA LYS A 554 -10.31 -2.60 26.85
C LYS A 554 -9.05 -3.38 27.19
N TYR A 555 -9.21 -4.39 28.05
CA TYR A 555 -8.20 -5.38 28.37
C TYR A 555 -8.73 -6.76 27.99
N GLU A 556 -8.02 -7.46 27.11
CA GLU A 556 -8.41 -8.78 26.63
C GLU A 556 -7.26 -9.76 26.70
N ASP A 557 -7.55 -11.05 26.70
CA ASP A 557 -6.52 -12.07 26.57
C ASP A 557 -5.86 -11.90 25.18
N ALA A 558 -4.53 -11.75 25.16
CA ALA A 558 -3.79 -11.54 23.91
C ALA A 558 -3.89 -12.74 22.98
N VAL A 559 -4.00 -13.94 23.55
CA VAL A 559 -4.10 -15.21 22.83
C VAL A 559 -5.29 -16.00 23.38
N GLY A 560 -6.10 -16.54 22.48
CA GLY A 560 -7.23 -17.39 22.87
C GLY A 560 -6.80 -18.63 23.66
N ALA A 561 -7.59 -18.98 24.69
CA ALA A 561 -7.27 -20.06 25.64
C ALA A 561 -7.00 -21.42 24.97
N ASP A 562 -7.72 -21.76 23.90
CA ASP A 562 -7.54 -23.03 23.19
C ASP A 562 -6.26 -23.08 22.38
N LEU A 563 -5.78 -21.92 21.90
CA LEU A 563 -4.52 -21.85 21.17
C LEU A 563 -3.33 -21.97 22.13
N ILE A 564 -3.30 -21.17 23.20
CA ILE A 564 -2.15 -21.14 24.11
C ILE A 564 -1.91 -22.49 24.80
N LYS A 565 -2.97 -23.24 25.15
CA LYS A 565 -2.89 -24.58 25.75
C LYS A 565 -2.20 -25.63 24.87
N LYS A 566 -2.12 -25.41 23.56
CA LYS A 566 -1.36 -26.29 22.64
C LYS A 566 0.15 -26.20 22.86
N TYR A 567 0.61 -25.13 23.47
CA TYR A 567 2.04 -24.81 23.66
C TYR A 567 2.48 -24.90 25.11
N PHE A 568 1.72 -24.29 26.04
CA PHE A 568 2.12 -24.06 27.41
C PHE A 568 0.98 -24.28 28.41
N ASN A 569 1.33 -24.59 29.65
CA ASN A 569 0.41 -24.44 30.78
C ASN A 569 0.30 -22.93 31.10
N VAL A 570 -0.88 -22.45 31.50
CA VAL A 570 -1.10 -21.06 31.84
C VAL A 570 -1.51 -20.92 33.30
N THR A 571 -0.94 -19.95 33.97
CA THR A 571 -1.32 -19.56 35.35
C THR A 571 -1.66 -18.09 35.44
N ALA A 572 -2.64 -17.73 36.26
CA ALA A 572 -2.93 -16.34 36.60
C ALA A 572 -1.99 -15.78 37.70
N ASP A 573 -1.22 -16.63 38.37
CA ASP A 573 -0.30 -16.27 39.44
C ASP A 573 1.15 -16.24 38.93
N PRO A 574 1.78 -15.06 38.75
CA PRO A 574 3.14 -14.95 38.25
C PRO A 574 4.17 -15.68 39.13
N ALA A 575 3.88 -15.85 40.44
CA ALA A 575 4.78 -16.58 41.31
C ALA A 575 4.88 -18.07 40.95
N LYS A 576 3.84 -18.64 40.33
CA LYS A 576 3.79 -20.05 39.89
C LYS A 576 4.27 -20.27 38.46
N ALA A 577 4.53 -19.21 37.69
CA ALA A 577 5.01 -19.30 36.32
C ALA A 577 6.53 -19.58 36.27
N ASP A 578 6.96 -20.28 35.24
CA ASP A 578 8.38 -20.40 34.86
C ASP A 578 8.83 -19.16 34.04
N TYR A 579 7.94 -18.65 33.17
CA TYR A 579 8.17 -17.55 32.24
C TYR A 579 6.95 -16.63 32.18
N ALA A 580 7.15 -15.40 31.74
CA ALA A 580 6.04 -14.54 31.32
C ALA A 580 6.15 -14.20 29.82
N ILE A 581 5.01 -14.10 29.13
CA ILE A 581 4.91 -13.59 27.78
C ILE A 581 3.98 -12.37 27.78
N VAL A 582 4.51 -11.22 27.41
CA VAL A 582 3.78 -9.94 27.40
C VAL A 582 3.59 -9.50 25.95
N PHE A 583 2.34 -9.43 25.50
CA PHE A 583 1.99 -8.95 24.17
C PHE A 583 1.70 -7.47 24.21
N VAL A 584 2.41 -6.70 23.38
CA VAL A 584 2.28 -5.24 23.27
C VAL A 584 2.28 -4.80 21.81
N SER A 585 1.95 -3.55 21.57
CA SER A 585 1.98 -2.94 20.24
C SER A 585 2.90 -1.72 20.22
N SER A 586 3.37 -1.30 19.04
CA SER A 586 4.09 -0.03 18.86
C SER A 586 3.37 1.11 19.57
N PRO A 587 4.10 2.15 20.07
CA PRO A 587 3.47 3.32 20.69
C PRO A 587 2.45 4.00 19.78
N SER A 588 1.23 4.19 20.30
CA SER A 588 0.18 4.99 19.67
C SER A 588 0.44 6.47 19.95
N GLY A 589 1.44 7.02 19.25
CA GLY A 589 2.09 8.28 19.56
C GLY A 589 1.44 9.54 18.98
N GLY A 590 0.19 9.47 18.53
CA GLY A 590 -0.56 10.60 17.98
C GLY A 590 -0.48 10.75 16.46
N ALA A 591 -1.17 11.75 15.93
CA ALA A 591 -1.27 12.06 14.51
C ALA A 591 -0.61 13.39 14.09
N GLY A 592 0.00 14.10 15.04
CA GLY A 592 0.70 15.37 14.78
C GLY A 592 -0.19 16.62 14.77
N TYR A 593 -1.49 16.46 15.04
CA TYR A 593 -2.44 17.57 15.18
C TYR A 593 -3.47 17.28 16.27
N ASP A 594 -3.81 18.34 17.04
CA ASP A 594 -4.80 18.29 18.11
C ASP A 594 -5.68 19.58 18.08
N ALA A 595 -6.96 19.40 17.79
CA ALA A 595 -7.91 20.51 17.76
C ALA A 595 -8.13 21.14 19.16
N ASP A 596 -7.87 20.42 20.24
CA ASP A 596 -7.98 20.98 21.60
C ASP A 596 -6.79 21.91 21.93
N ASP A 597 -5.62 21.67 21.36
CA ASP A 597 -4.50 22.62 21.44
C ASP A 597 -4.91 23.99 20.82
N VAL A 598 -5.63 23.98 19.70
CA VAL A 598 -6.13 25.22 19.08
C VAL A 598 -7.13 25.94 19.97
N LYS A 599 -8.07 25.20 20.58
CA LYS A 599 -9.05 25.78 21.51
C LYS A 599 -8.39 26.43 22.74
N ASN A 600 -7.22 25.91 23.11
CA ASN A 600 -6.41 26.42 24.22
C ASN A 600 -5.39 27.49 23.78
N GLY A 601 -5.48 28.03 22.56
CA GLY A 601 -4.66 29.11 22.05
C GLY A 601 -3.34 28.69 21.40
N GLY A 602 -3.14 27.37 21.16
CA GLY A 602 -2.01 26.84 20.41
C GLY A 602 -2.26 26.88 18.90
N ASN A 603 -1.28 26.37 18.12
CA ASN A 603 -1.35 26.29 16.66
C ASN A 603 -1.94 24.97 16.14
N GLY A 604 -2.32 24.04 17.02
CA GLY A 604 -2.83 22.72 16.69
C GLY A 604 -1.74 21.65 16.45
N TYR A 605 -0.54 22.03 16.07
CA TYR A 605 0.54 21.08 15.80
C TYR A 605 1.16 20.56 17.09
N VAL A 606 1.18 19.24 17.23
CA VAL A 606 1.69 18.51 18.38
C VAL A 606 2.67 17.43 17.91
N PRO A 607 3.61 16.95 18.76
CA PRO A 607 4.55 15.92 18.34
C PRO A 607 3.86 14.59 18.03
N ILE A 608 4.49 13.78 17.17
CA ILE A 608 4.24 12.34 17.05
C ILE A 608 5.39 11.64 17.77
N THR A 609 5.09 10.76 18.72
CA THR A 609 6.12 10.05 19.49
C THR A 609 6.24 8.58 19.08
N LEU A 610 7.46 8.06 19.13
CA LEU A 610 7.80 6.64 18.95
C LEU A 610 8.12 5.95 20.29
N GLN A 611 7.94 6.65 21.43
CA GLN A 611 8.06 6.12 22.78
C GLN A 611 6.72 6.07 23.48
N TYR A 612 6.58 5.19 24.49
CA TYR A 612 5.36 5.09 25.30
C TYR A 612 5.21 6.22 26.31
N GLY A 613 6.30 6.55 27.00
CA GLY A 613 6.32 7.55 28.06
C GLY A 613 6.16 8.97 27.55
N ALA A 614 5.99 9.89 28.48
CA ALA A 614 5.87 11.31 28.18
C ALA A 614 7.10 11.82 27.39
N TYR A 615 6.82 12.54 26.33
CA TYR A 615 7.83 13.16 25.48
C TYR A 615 7.54 14.65 25.31
N THR A 616 8.56 15.49 25.48
CA THR A 616 8.51 16.91 25.15
C THR A 616 9.47 17.21 24.02
N ALA A 617 8.94 17.77 22.93
CA ALA A 617 9.67 17.98 21.67
C ALA A 617 10.63 19.18 21.73
N THR A 618 11.65 19.11 22.61
CA THR A 618 12.65 20.17 22.75
C THR A 618 13.63 20.23 21.58
N GLY A 619 13.87 19.09 20.91
CA GLY A 619 14.74 18.96 19.73
C GLY A 619 14.09 19.33 18.41
N ALA A 620 12.76 19.51 18.36
CA ALA A 620 12.05 19.82 17.13
C ALA A 620 12.50 21.18 16.52
N ARG A 621 12.35 21.30 15.20
CA ARG A 621 12.63 22.54 14.46
C ARG A 621 11.81 23.70 15.02
N ALA A 622 12.44 24.85 15.20
CA ALA A 622 11.76 26.07 15.65
C ALA A 622 10.86 26.66 14.55
N GLN A 623 11.27 26.47 13.29
CA GLN A 623 10.52 26.85 12.09
C GLN A 623 10.29 25.60 11.24
N SER A 624 9.04 25.38 10.84
CA SER A 624 8.67 24.34 9.87
C SER A 624 9.20 24.68 8.47
N ILE A 625 9.39 23.66 7.64
CA ILE A 625 9.92 23.81 6.28
C ILE A 625 8.86 24.39 5.37
N ALA A 626 7.65 23.80 5.37
CA ALA A 626 6.59 24.12 4.44
C ALA A 626 5.65 25.27 4.88
N ALA A 627 5.74 25.74 6.11
CA ALA A 627 4.86 26.79 6.60
C ALA A 627 5.21 28.17 6.03
N GLY A 628 4.18 29.02 5.86
CA GLY A 628 4.32 30.33 5.22
C GLY A 628 4.22 30.27 3.70
N ASP A 629 3.88 29.11 3.14
CA ASP A 629 3.62 28.96 1.71
C ASP A 629 2.31 29.67 1.30
N PRO A 630 2.23 30.24 0.08
CA PRO A 630 1.02 30.88 -0.43
C PRO A 630 -0.23 29.99 -0.43
N VAL A 631 -0.08 28.66 -0.49
CA VAL A 631 -1.21 27.70 -0.43
C VAL A 631 -1.75 27.48 0.97
N GLU A 632 -1.09 28.04 1.99
CA GLU A 632 -1.54 28.03 3.39
C GLU A 632 -1.55 29.43 4.01
N PRO A 633 -2.33 30.37 3.48
CA PRO A 633 -2.36 31.73 4.01
C PRO A 633 -2.79 31.74 5.48
N GLY A 634 -2.02 32.44 6.31
CA GLY A 634 -2.27 32.55 7.74
C GLY A 634 -1.58 31.50 8.61
N ILE A 635 -0.98 30.47 8.05
CA ILE A 635 -0.12 29.51 8.77
C ILE A 635 1.34 29.86 8.54
N ASN A 636 1.94 30.55 9.51
CA ASN A 636 3.33 31.02 9.39
C ASN A 636 4.34 29.99 9.94
N ASN A 637 3.90 29.06 10.78
CA ASN A 637 4.76 28.06 11.39
C ASN A 637 3.94 26.87 11.90
N ARG A 638 4.35 25.65 11.50
CA ARG A 638 3.74 24.38 11.88
C ARG A 638 4.54 23.67 12.99
N THR A 639 5.40 24.41 13.69
CA THR A 639 6.24 23.81 14.74
C THR A 639 5.41 23.32 15.91
N TYR A 640 5.87 22.21 16.47
CA TYR A 640 5.40 21.64 17.73
C TYR A 640 6.50 21.68 18.82
N LYS A 641 7.55 22.48 18.61
CA LYS A 641 8.67 22.59 19.54
C LYS A 641 8.21 23.00 20.94
N GLY A 642 8.66 22.25 21.94
CA GLY A 642 8.32 22.48 23.35
C GLY A 642 6.99 21.90 23.79
N LYS A 643 6.16 21.35 22.89
CA LYS A 643 4.92 20.66 23.24
C LYS A 643 5.18 19.22 23.66
N SER A 644 4.25 18.66 24.41
CA SER A 644 4.38 17.32 25.00
C SER A 644 3.27 16.39 24.55
N ILE A 645 3.58 15.10 24.50
CA ILE A 645 2.64 14.02 24.23
C ILE A 645 3.03 12.78 25.04
N THR A 646 2.05 11.91 25.30
CA THR A 646 2.25 10.56 25.83
C THR A 646 1.49 9.60 24.94
N ALA A 647 2.06 8.45 24.62
CA ALA A 647 1.38 7.46 23.80
C ALA A 647 0.10 6.96 24.44
N ALA A 648 -0.96 6.83 23.66
CA ALA A 648 -2.27 6.38 24.16
C ALA A 648 -2.21 4.99 24.80
N ASN A 649 -1.26 4.15 24.38
CA ASN A 649 -1.02 2.82 24.94
C ASN A 649 0.18 2.78 25.90
N ILE A 650 0.44 3.84 26.68
CA ILE A 650 1.45 3.83 27.76
C ILE A 650 1.27 2.64 28.74
N GLN A 651 0.07 2.09 28.83
CA GLN A 651 -0.20 0.93 29.67
C GLN A 651 0.56 -0.32 29.21
N ASP A 652 0.96 -0.43 27.92
CA ASP A 652 1.80 -1.52 27.43
C ASP A 652 3.16 -1.52 28.12
N LEU A 653 3.81 -0.36 28.26
CA LEU A 653 5.06 -0.20 29.02
C LEU A 653 4.88 -0.59 30.48
N LYS A 654 3.83 -0.08 31.14
CA LYS A 654 3.53 -0.40 32.55
C LYS A 654 3.31 -1.91 32.74
N THR A 655 2.62 -2.57 31.79
CA THR A 655 2.40 -4.01 31.84
C THR A 655 3.72 -4.79 31.79
N ILE A 656 4.69 -4.35 30.95
CA ILE A 656 6.05 -4.95 30.94
C ILE A 656 6.74 -4.76 32.30
N GLU A 657 6.74 -3.54 32.86
CA GLU A 657 7.41 -3.23 34.12
C GLU A 657 6.78 -3.98 35.31
N GLU A 658 5.46 -4.00 35.41
CA GLU A 658 4.71 -4.71 36.44
C GLU A 658 4.93 -6.22 36.34
N THR A 659 4.92 -6.77 35.13
CA THR A 659 5.21 -8.19 34.89
C THR A 659 6.64 -8.53 35.30
N LYS A 660 7.62 -7.73 34.93
CA LYS A 660 9.02 -7.92 35.34
C LYS A 660 9.17 -7.97 36.85
N LYS A 661 8.50 -7.03 37.55
CA LYS A 661 8.49 -6.99 39.02
C LYS A 661 7.81 -8.22 39.61
N ALA A 662 6.65 -8.61 39.10
CA ALA A 662 5.88 -9.75 39.60
C ALA A 662 6.59 -11.09 39.37
N MET A 663 7.33 -11.23 38.27
CA MET A 663 8.13 -12.43 37.94
C MET A 663 9.37 -12.59 38.83
N ASN A 664 9.77 -11.58 39.59
CA ASN A 664 10.83 -11.62 40.59
C ASN A 664 12.11 -12.33 40.12
N GLY A 665 12.69 -11.87 39.02
CA GLY A 665 13.92 -12.42 38.42
C GLY A 665 13.72 -13.55 37.41
N LYS A 666 12.55 -14.12 37.30
CA LYS A 666 12.22 -15.10 36.25
C LYS A 666 12.10 -14.39 34.87
N PRO A 667 12.38 -15.11 33.77
CA PRO A 667 12.43 -14.49 32.47
C PRO A 667 11.08 -13.92 31.99
N VAL A 668 11.17 -12.77 31.34
CA VAL A 668 10.04 -12.10 30.66
C VAL A 668 10.36 -12.00 29.17
N ILE A 669 9.44 -12.48 28.36
CA ILE A 669 9.46 -12.40 26.89
C ILE A 669 8.48 -11.30 26.48
N VAL A 670 8.95 -10.33 25.70
CA VAL A 670 8.09 -9.30 25.10
C VAL A 670 7.82 -9.66 23.65
N ALA A 671 6.56 -9.87 23.31
CA ALA A 671 6.08 -10.06 21.94
C ALA A 671 5.45 -8.73 21.47
N ILE A 672 6.19 -7.98 20.66
CA ILE A 672 5.75 -6.67 20.17
C ILE A 672 5.27 -6.73 18.72
N THR A 673 4.07 -6.20 18.45
CA THR A 673 3.60 -5.98 17.08
C THR A 673 4.02 -4.57 16.65
N LEU A 674 4.86 -4.48 15.61
CA LEU A 674 5.38 -3.24 15.07
C LEU A 674 4.53 -2.79 13.87
N SER A 675 3.98 -1.59 13.94
CA SER A 675 3.41 -0.87 12.80
C SER A 675 4.36 0.22 12.27
N LYS A 676 5.36 0.57 13.06
CA LYS A 676 6.42 1.56 12.76
C LYS A 676 7.61 1.33 13.71
N PRO A 677 8.76 1.98 13.46
CA PRO A 677 9.85 1.98 14.43
C PRO A 677 9.41 2.42 15.82
N THR A 678 10.03 1.90 16.85
CA THR A 678 9.79 2.26 18.25
C THR A 678 11.10 2.47 18.97
N ILE A 679 11.08 3.11 20.15
CA ILE A 679 12.25 3.34 20.98
C ILE A 679 12.40 2.21 22.00
N PRO A 680 13.32 1.23 21.79
CA PRO A 680 13.47 0.08 22.66
C PRO A 680 13.98 0.42 24.06
N ALA A 681 14.65 1.57 24.23
CA ALA A 681 15.26 2.01 25.47
C ALA A 681 14.30 2.00 26.68
N GLU A 682 13.00 2.15 26.45
CA GLU A 682 12.00 2.17 27.52
C GLU A 682 11.71 0.77 28.09
N PHE A 683 11.71 -0.26 27.26
CA PHE A 683 11.23 -1.60 27.66
C PHE A 683 12.30 -2.72 27.51
N GLU A 684 13.36 -2.52 26.78
CA GLU A 684 14.38 -3.54 26.49
C GLU A 684 14.95 -4.16 27.77
N LYS A 685 15.24 -3.34 28.80
CA LYS A 685 15.77 -3.81 30.09
C LYS A 685 14.75 -4.63 30.90
N GLY A 686 13.47 -4.48 30.61
CA GLY A 686 12.38 -5.28 31.18
C GLY A 686 12.28 -6.69 30.60
N ALA A 687 12.85 -6.95 29.45
CA ALA A 687 12.74 -8.18 28.69
C ALA A 687 14.03 -9.01 28.67
N ASN A 688 13.90 -10.34 28.82
CA ASN A 688 14.97 -11.29 28.56
C ASN A 688 15.00 -11.71 27.09
N ALA A 689 13.85 -11.71 26.41
CA ALA A 689 13.78 -11.88 24.96
C ALA A 689 12.76 -10.90 24.39
N ILE A 690 12.99 -10.44 23.16
CA ILE A 690 12.09 -9.57 22.42
C ILE A 690 11.86 -10.18 21.04
N VAL A 691 10.59 -10.48 20.74
CA VAL A 691 10.12 -11.01 19.47
C VAL A 691 9.26 -9.92 18.81
N ALA A 692 9.68 -9.43 17.67
CA ALA A 692 8.97 -8.39 16.92
C ALA A 692 8.26 -8.98 15.70
N SER A 693 7.02 -8.60 15.47
CA SER A 693 6.19 -9.09 14.37
C SER A 693 5.50 -7.92 13.63
N PHE A 694 5.04 -8.19 12.42
CA PHE A 694 4.41 -7.22 11.53
C PHE A 694 3.06 -7.78 11.05
N GLY A 695 2.03 -7.68 11.89
CA GLY A 695 0.68 -8.09 11.50
C GLY A 695 0.58 -9.60 11.19
N VAL A 696 1.04 -10.46 12.10
CA VAL A 696 0.95 -11.92 11.97
C VAL A 696 -0.07 -12.51 12.94
N GLN A 697 -0.47 -13.75 12.69
CA GLN A 697 -1.30 -14.52 13.62
C GLN A 697 -0.52 -14.86 14.90
N ASN A 698 -1.19 -14.83 16.03
CA ASN A 698 -0.58 -15.20 17.33
C ASN A 698 0.05 -16.61 17.33
N GLN A 699 -0.50 -17.53 16.54
CA GLN A 699 0.07 -18.86 16.38
C GLN A 699 1.51 -18.81 15.86
N ALA A 700 1.81 -17.96 14.88
CA ALA A 700 3.16 -17.83 14.33
C ALA A 700 4.15 -17.29 15.38
N ILE A 701 3.71 -16.35 16.23
CA ILE A 701 4.53 -15.85 17.36
C ILE A 701 4.82 -16.98 18.36
N LEU A 702 3.81 -17.80 18.68
CA LEU A 702 3.97 -18.93 19.60
C LEU A 702 4.86 -20.04 19.01
N ASP A 703 4.80 -20.28 17.69
CA ASP A 703 5.69 -21.26 17.05
C ASP A 703 7.16 -20.83 17.16
N ILE A 704 7.46 -19.54 17.01
CA ILE A 704 8.81 -19.00 17.25
C ILE A 704 9.17 -19.15 18.73
N ILE A 705 8.34 -18.67 19.65
CA ILE A 705 8.65 -18.69 21.10
C ILE A 705 8.86 -20.12 21.61
N SER A 706 8.12 -21.10 21.10
CA SER A 706 8.23 -22.51 21.50
C SER A 706 9.31 -23.29 20.77
N GLY A 707 9.96 -22.69 19.75
CA GLY A 707 10.94 -23.37 18.91
C GLY A 707 10.34 -24.35 17.90
N ALA A 708 9.04 -24.27 17.63
CA ALA A 708 8.42 -25.00 16.52
C ALA A 708 8.87 -24.47 15.16
N ALA A 709 9.27 -23.19 15.13
CA ALA A 709 9.93 -22.55 13.99
C ALA A 709 11.12 -21.72 14.47
N GLU A 710 12.13 -21.55 13.62
CA GLU A 710 13.30 -20.71 13.89
C GLU A 710 13.04 -19.27 13.37
N PRO A 711 13.36 -18.22 14.17
CA PRO A 711 13.29 -16.85 13.68
C PRO A 711 14.33 -16.60 12.59
N SER A 712 13.97 -15.89 11.53
CA SER A 712 14.85 -15.68 10.38
C SER A 712 14.71 -14.30 9.73
N ALA A 713 13.83 -13.45 10.27
CA ALA A 713 13.57 -12.13 9.73
C ALA A 713 14.61 -11.10 10.15
N LEU A 714 14.66 -10.00 9.41
CA LEU A 714 15.55 -8.86 9.60
C LEU A 714 14.73 -7.58 9.71
N LEU A 715 15.19 -6.59 10.47
CA LEU A 715 14.53 -5.29 10.57
C LEU A 715 14.52 -4.56 9.21
N PRO A 716 13.36 -4.15 8.70
CA PRO A 716 13.27 -3.39 7.45
C PRO A 716 13.48 -1.88 7.65
N PHE A 717 13.87 -1.45 8.83
CA PHE A 717 14.11 -0.06 9.22
C PHE A 717 14.99 0.03 10.47
N GLN A 718 15.52 1.23 10.71
CA GLN A 718 16.25 1.55 11.93
C GLN A 718 15.34 1.68 13.15
N MET A 719 15.77 1.16 14.31
CA MET A 719 15.11 1.40 15.60
C MET A 719 15.85 2.51 16.35
N PRO A 720 15.26 3.70 16.52
CA PRO A 720 15.95 4.87 17.05
C PRO A 720 16.33 4.72 18.52
N ALA A 721 17.49 5.28 18.89
CA ALA A 721 17.98 5.28 20.27
C ALA A 721 17.08 6.09 21.22
N ASN A 722 16.45 7.17 20.73
CA ASN A 722 15.60 8.08 21.48
C ASN A 722 14.88 9.05 20.53
N MET A 723 13.91 9.82 21.05
CA MET A 723 13.19 10.83 20.27
C MET A 723 14.07 11.98 19.77
N GLN A 724 15.20 12.26 20.40
CA GLN A 724 16.09 13.33 19.93
C GLN A 724 16.69 12.99 18.55
N THR A 725 17.09 11.74 18.33
CA THR A 725 17.60 11.35 17.00
C THR A 725 16.49 11.38 15.93
N VAL A 726 15.25 11.07 16.31
CA VAL A 726 14.08 11.17 15.42
C VAL A 726 13.79 12.63 15.01
N GLU A 727 13.94 13.57 15.94
CA GLU A 727 13.77 15.01 15.63
C GLU A 727 14.95 15.62 14.84
N GLN A 728 16.08 14.96 14.84
CA GLN A 728 17.29 15.42 14.17
C GLN A 728 17.51 14.79 12.80
N GLN A 729 16.69 13.79 12.45
CA GLN A 729 16.75 13.20 11.13
C GLN A 729 16.17 14.16 10.09
N ASP A 730 16.50 13.97 8.82
CA ASP A 730 15.88 14.64 7.69
C ASP A 730 14.84 13.68 7.05
N GLU A 731 13.62 14.14 6.89
CA GLU A 731 12.48 13.32 6.47
C GLU A 731 12.71 12.54 5.16
N ASP A 732 13.63 13.02 4.32
CA ASP A 732 13.92 12.44 3.01
C ASP A 732 15.21 11.59 2.96
N ILE A 733 15.92 11.44 4.08
CA ILE A 733 17.16 10.64 4.13
C ILE A 733 16.91 9.34 4.92
N PRO A 734 17.00 8.16 4.29
CA PRO A 734 17.01 6.89 5.01
C PRO A 734 18.31 6.68 5.78
N HIS A 735 18.30 5.80 6.79
CA HIS A 735 19.48 5.39 7.57
C HIS A 735 20.24 6.52 8.29
N ASP A 736 19.58 7.64 8.59
CA ASP A 736 20.23 8.82 9.18
C ASP A 736 20.01 8.97 10.69
N MET A 737 19.36 7.99 11.33
CA MET A 737 19.14 7.99 12.77
C MET A 737 20.28 7.27 13.53
N GLN A 738 20.50 7.68 14.78
CA GLN A 738 21.28 6.88 15.71
C GLN A 738 20.41 5.73 16.22
N CYS A 739 20.83 4.50 15.94
CA CYS A 739 20.12 3.31 16.37
C CYS A 739 20.33 3.00 17.86
N TYR A 740 19.36 2.31 18.44
CA TYR A 740 19.44 1.77 19.79
C TYR A 740 20.45 0.61 19.83
N THR A 741 21.29 0.58 20.88
CA THR A 741 22.17 -0.55 21.19
C THR A 741 21.75 -1.13 22.53
N ASP A 742 21.48 -2.44 22.56
CA ASP A 742 21.04 -3.13 23.77
C ASP A 742 22.18 -3.43 24.75
N ALA A 743 21.82 -4.05 25.88
CA ALA A 743 22.81 -4.40 26.92
C ALA A 743 23.78 -5.52 26.50
N ASP A 744 23.43 -6.31 25.50
CA ASP A 744 24.28 -7.38 24.95
C ASP A 744 25.20 -6.87 23.82
N GLY A 745 25.08 -5.57 23.47
CA GLY A 745 25.89 -4.89 22.46
C GLY A 745 25.35 -4.99 21.03
N HIS A 746 24.11 -5.42 20.84
CA HIS A 746 23.46 -5.48 19.55
C HIS A 746 22.85 -4.11 19.19
N THR A 747 23.16 -3.63 18.01
CA THR A 747 22.58 -2.39 17.47
C THR A 747 21.40 -2.75 16.56
N TYR A 748 20.22 -2.19 16.87
CA TYR A 748 18.99 -2.47 16.14
C TYR A 748 18.88 -1.57 14.89
N ASP A 749 19.81 -1.78 13.97
CA ASP A 749 19.90 -1.08 12.69
C ASP A 749 19.12 -1.83 11.60
N PHE A 750 18.92 -1.22 10.45
CA PHE A 750 18.39 -1.88 9.26
C PHE A 750 19.15 -3.20 8.98
N GLY A 751 18.41 -4.27 8.72
CA GLY A 751 18.98 -5.60 8.47
C GLY A 751 19.44 -6.36 9.72
N PHE A 752 19.18 -5.86 10.93
CA PHE A 752 19.45 -6.59 12.16
C PHE A 752 18.35 -7.64 12.43
N GLY A 753 18.75 -8.82 12.87
CA GLY A 753 17.90 -9.90 13.36
C GLY A 753 18.75 -11.05 13.87
N MET A 754 18.16 -11.89 14.70
CA MET A 754 18.81 -13.06 15.30
C MET A 754 18.06 -14.35 14.95
N ASN A 755 18.77 -15.45 14.91
CA ASN A 755 18.27 -16.81 14.97
C ASN A 755 18.79 -17.51 16.25
N TRP A 756 18.63 -18.84 16.35
CA TRP A 756 19.10 -19.57 17.53
C TRP A 756 20.64 -19.62 17.67
N GLN A 757 21.38 -19.33 16.60
CA GLN A 757 22.83 -19.28 16.58
C GLN A 757 23.41 -17.90 16.88
N GLY A 758 22.58 -16.85 16.88
CA GLY A 758 22.97 -15.46 17.10
C GLY A 758 22.55 -14.52 15.98
N VAL A 759 23.31 -13.43 15.78
CA VAL A 759 23.02 -12.43 14.75
C VAL A 759 23.11 -13.05 13.35
N ILE A 760 22.07 -12.87 12.56
CA ILE A 760 21.99 -13.39 11.20
C ILE A 760 22.98 -12.67 10.30
N GLN A 761 23.84 -13.47 9.64
CA GLN A 761 24.78 -13.02 8.60
C GLN A 761 24.71 -14.01 7.45
N ASP A 762 23.99 -13.65 6.40
CA ASP A 762 23.74 -14.52 5.25
C ASP A 762 23.74 -13.74 3.92
N ALA A 763 23.36 -14.39 2.82
CA ALA A 763 23.34 -13.77 1.51
C ALA A 763 22.41 -12.55 1.44
N ARG A 764 21.35 -12.48 2.26
CA ARG A 764 20.41 -11.36 2.32
C ARG A 764 21.08 -10.14 2.95
N THR A 765 21.72 -10.32 4.09
CA THR A 765 22.48 -9.23 4.74
C THR A 765 23.64 -8.77 3.86
N ALA A 766 24.34 -9.69 3.19
CA ALA A 766 25.40 -9.33 2.24
C ALA A 766 24.88 -8.53 1.03
N LYS A 767 23.63 -8.75 0.63
CA LYS A 767 23.02 -8.04 -0.51
C LYS A 767 22.53 -6.64 -0.15
N TYR A 768 21.92 -6.45 1.01
CA TYR A 768 21.17 -5.24 1.32
C TYR A 768 21.80 -4.39 2.44
N VAL A 769 22.57 -4.98 3.34
CA VAL A 769 23.12 -4.27 4.50
C VAL A 769 24.52 -3.74 4.20
N ASN A 770 24.79 -2.50 4.62
CA ASN A 770 26.12 -1.86 4.48
C ASN A 770 26.64 -1.80 3.02
N ARG A 771 25.76 -1.64 2.04
CA ARG A 771 26.17 -1.47 0.62
C ARG A 771 27.07 -0.26 0.42
N VAL A 772 26.86 0.77 1.22
CA VAL A 772 27.76 1.93 1.34
C VAL A 772 28.33 1.94 2.75
N ALA A 773 29.66 1.82 2.84
CA ALA A 773 30.32 1.77 4.13
C ALA A 773 30.19 3.10 4.89
N GLN A 774 29.89 3.02 6.18
CA GLN A 774 29.87 4.18 7.06
C GLN A 774 31.20 4.97 6.99
N PRO A 775 31.17 6.30 7.03
CA PRO A 775 32.34 7.11 7.14
C PRO A 775 33.09 6.83 8.44
N VAL A 776 34.42 6.80 8.35
CA VAL A 776 35.32 6.77 9.51
C VAL A 776 35.68 8.20 9.85
N ILE A 777 35.36 8.63 11.09
CA ILE A 777 35.74 9.94 11.62
C ILE A 777 37.06 9.79 12.41
N ASN A 778 38.15 10.30 11.86
CA ASN A 778 39.45 10.33 12.52
C ASN A 778 39.74 11.72 13.06
N VAL A 779 40.08 11.80 14.36
CA VAL A 779 40.44 13.04 15.04
C VAL A 779 41.89 12.97 15.51
N LYS A 780 42.73 13.88 15.02
CA LYS A 780 44.12 14.01 15.43
C LYS A 780 44.38 15.43 15.95
N GLY A 781 44.43 15.58 17.26
CA GLY A 781 44.36 16.88 17.90
C GLY A 781 43.04 17.58 17.63
N LYS A 782 43.08 18.73 16.97
CA LYS A 782 41.87 19.42 16.51
C LYS A 782 41.49 19.14 15.05
N THR A 783 42.29 18.37 14.34
CA THR A 783 42.06 18.10 12.91
C THR A 783 41.21 16.87 12.72
N VAL A 784 40.16 16.99 11.94
CA VAL A 784 39.26 15.90 11.55
C VAL A 784 39.54 15.50 10.11
N THR A 785 39.60 14.21 9.87
CA THR A 785 39.57 13.61 8.54
C THR A 785 38.42 12.61 8.45
N LEU A 786 37.78 12.58 7.30
CA LEU A 786 36.68 11.62 6.99
C LEU A 786 37.13 10.73 5.84
N SER A 787 36.81 9.44 5.94
CA SER A 787 37.03 8.47 4.85
C SER A 787 35.92 7.44 4.81
N SER A 788 35.64 6.85 3.65
CA SER A 788 34.75 5.70 3.49
C SER A 788 35.45 4.61 2.68
N ALA A 789 35.19 3.36 3.05
CA ALA A 789 35.74 2.20 2.34
C ALA A 789 35.10 1.95 0.99
N THR A 790 33.90 2.52 0.74
CA THR A 790 33.19 2.35 -0.53
C THR A 790 33.79 3.26 -1.62
N PRO A 791 34.33 2.68 -2.70
CA PRO A 791 34.88 3.46 -3.80
C PRO A 791 33.84 4.36 -4.47
N GLY A 792 34.26 5.61 -4.77
CA GLY A 792 33.38 6.58 -5.46
C GLY A 792 32.31 7.21 -4.58
N SER A 793 32.22 6.85 -3.29
CA SER A 793 31.31 7.51 -2.36
C SER A 793 31.68 8.96 -2.12
N LYS A 794 30.69 9.82 -2.00
CA LYS A 794 30.82 11.18 -1.48
C LYS A 794 30.43 11.19 -0.02
N ILE A 795 31.24 11.84 0.81
CA ILE A 795 30.93 11.97 2.23
C ILE A 795 30.35 13.36 2.48
N TYR A 796 29.20 13.41 3.12
CA TYR A 796 28.55 14.63 3.57
C TYR A 796 28.65 14.70 5.10
N TYR A 797 28.85 15.88 5.65
CA TYR A 797 29.04 16.06 7.09
C TYR A 797 28.49 17.38 7.60
N SER A 798 28.12 17.38 8.88
CA SER A 798 27.83 18.56 9.69
C SER A 798 28.72 18.59 10.93
N THR A 799 28.77 19.74 11.62
CA THR A 799 29.57 19.90 12.86
C THR A 799 28.74 20.41 14.03
N ASP A 800 27.46 20.58 13.85
CA ASP A 800 26.46 21.08 14.81
C ASP A 800 25.50 19.99 15.29
N GLY A 801 25.66 18.76 14.78
CA GLY A 801 24.81 17.60 15.11
C GLY A 801 23.52 17.50 14.30
N SER A 802 23.27 18.39 13.32
CA SER A 802 22.22 18.20 12.32
C SER A 802 22.57 17.08 11.34
N THR A 803 21.60 16.46 10.72
CA THR A 803 21.83 15.56 9.58
C THR A 803 22.39 16.37 8.40
N PRO A 804 23.44 15.90 7.71
CA PRO A 804 24.05 16.66 6.62
C PRO A 804 23.26 16.46 5.32
N ALA A 805 22.58 17.50 4.84
CA ALA A 805 21.95 17.49 3.53
C ALA A 805 22.96 17.20 2.40
N PHE A 806 22.53 16.48 1.36
CA PHE A 806 23.39 16.09 0.22
C PHE A 806 23.59 17.24 -0.77
N VAL A 807 24.20 18.31 -0.28
CA VAL A 807 24.53 19.53 -1.06
C VAL A 807 26.04 19.76 -1.06
N ALA A 808 26.54 20.48 -2.06
CA ALA A 808 27.97 20.74 -2.21
C ALA A 808 28.62 21.41 -0.98
N ALA A 809 27.87 22.24 -0.26
CA ALA A 809 28.37 22.92 0.94
C ALA A 809 28.73 21.96 2.09
N ASN A 810 28.04 20.83 2.17
CA ASN A 810 28.24 19.82 3.22
C ASN A 810 29.18 18.70 2.76
N GLN A 811 29.62 18.70 1.49
CA GLN A 811 30.46 17.64 0.96
C GLN A 811 31.91 17.77 1.51
N TYR A 812 32.41 16.68 2.10
CA TYR A 812 33.81 16.61 2.56
C TYR A 812 34.77 16.61 1.38
N SER A 813 35.75 17.52 1.41
CA SER A 813 36.82 17.62 0.38
C SER A 813 38.21 17.70 0.95
N LYS A 814 38.38 18.10 2.22
CA LYS A 814 39.66 18.26 2.88
C LYS A 814 39.50 18.21 4.40
N PRO A 815 40.60 17.92 5.15
CA PRO A 815 40.59 18.00 6.61
C PRO A 815 40.11 19.35 7.13
N PHE A 816 39.39 19.35 8.24
CA PHE A 816 38.86 20.57 8.89
C PHE A 816 39.17 20.59 10.38
N THR A 817 39.05 21.77 11.00
CA THR A 817 39.37 21.97 12.40
C THR A 817 38.13 21.92 13.28
N LEU A 818 38.19 21.13 14.37
CA LEU A 818 37.12 21.04 15.38
C LEU A 818 36.92 22.36 16.11
N LYS A 819 35.66 22.73 16.29
CA LYS A 819 35.21 23.74 17.25
C LYS A 819 34.91 23.06 18.59
N LYS A 820 35.04 23.82 19.70
CA LYS A 820 34.67 23.32 21.03
C LYS A 820 33.19 22.93 21.09
N GLY A 821 32.94 21.72 21.62
CA GLY A 821 31.60 21.19 21.76
C GLY A 821 30.92 20.75 20.45
N ALA A 822 31.68 20.61 19.36
CA ALA A 822 31.12 20.15 18.08
C ALA A 822 30.61 18.71 18.17
N THR A 823 29.47 18.47 17.54
CA THR A 823 28.96 17.13 17.25
C THR A 823 29.05 16.92 15.73
N ILE A 824 29.90 15.99 15.32
CA ILE A 824 30.08 15.66 13.91
C ILE A 824 29.08 14.56 13.57
N LYS A 825 28.27 14.78 12.54
CA LYS A 825 27.58 13.70 11.84
C LYS A 825 28.11 13.56 10.43
N ALA A 826 28.23 12.33 9.93
CA ALA A 826 28.68 12.07 8.57
C ALA A 826 27.94 10.89 7.95
N ILE A 827 27.63 11.01 6.66
CA ILE A 827 26.97 10.01 5.83
C ILE A 827 27.78 9.91 4.53
N ALA A 828 28.05 8.69 4.07
CA ALA A 828 28.58 8.43 2.75
C ALA A 828 27.45 8.11 1.78
N LYS A 829 27.48 8.66 0.57
CA LYS A 829 26.44 8.43 -0.46
C LYS A 829 27.08 8.01 -1.77
N VAL A 830 26.47 7.00 -2.41
CA VAL A 830 26.72 6.61 -3.79
C VAL A 830 25.45 6.79 -4.58
N TYR A 831 25.41 7.78 -5.46
CA TYR A 831 24.23 8.09 -6.26
C TYR A 831 23.81 6.90 -7.11
N GLY A 832 22.50 6.56 -7.08
CA GLY A 832 21.92 5.40 -7.76
C GLY A 832 22.17 4.06 -7.06
N VAL A 833 22.79 4.08 -5.87
CA VAL A 833 22.96 2.89 -5.03
C VAL A 833 22.23 3.07 -3.70
N ASP A 834 22.78 3.92 -2.81
CA ASP A 834 22.25 4.19 -1.46
C ASP A 834 23.08 5.23 -0.72
N ASN A 835 22.70 5.53 0.52
CA ASN A 835 23.58 6.14 1.52
C ASN A 835 23.89 5.17 2.66
N SER A 836 25.00 5.38 3.32
CA SER A 836 25.39 4.61 4.51
C SER A 836 24.54 5.01 5.71
N SER A 837 24.45 4.14 6.71
CA SER A 837 24.01 4.57 8.03
C SER A 837 24.87 5.72 8.55
N MET A 838 24.25 6.62 9.30
CA MET A 838 24.91 7.82 9.84
C MET A 838 25.94 7.45 10.91
N VAL A 839 27.12 8.07 10.87
CA VAL A 839 28.08 8.01 11.97
C VAL A 839 28.11 9.34 12.72
N MET A 840 28.14 9.27 14.04
CA MET A 840 28.20 10.44 14.91
C MET A 840 29.38 10.41 15.87
N LEU A 841 30.03 11.54 16.02
CA LEU A 841 31.08 11.74 17.02
C LEU A 841 30.80 13.03 17.81
N LYS A 842 30.53 12.90 19.09
CA LYS A 842 30.43 14.03 20.02
C LYS A 842 31.79 14.30 20.62
N THR A 843 32.30 15.52 20.41
CA THR A 843 33.64 15.87 20.88
C THR A 843 33.60 16.43 22.32
N GLY A 844 34.43 15.90 23.18
CA GLY A 844 34.56 16.30 24.60
C GLY A 844 35.46 17.51 24.88
N TYR A 845 35.77 18.33 23.85
CA TYR A 845 36.67 19.49 24.02
C TYR A 845 35.96 20.75 24.49
#